data_f858aed5390469edc1e99863e7514e6d
#
_entry.id   f858aed5390469edc1e99863e7514e6d
#
_cell.length_a   1.000
_cell.length_b   1.000
_cell.length_c   1.000
_cell.angle_alpha   90.00
_cell.angle_beta   90.00
_cell.angle_gamma   90.00
#
_symmetry.space_group_name_H-M   'P 1'
#
loop_
_entity.id
_entity.type
_entity.pdbx_description
1 polymer ?
#
loop_
_entity_poly.entity_id
_entity_poly.type
_entity_poly.pdbx_seq_one_letter_code
_entity_poly.pdbx_strand_id
1 'polypeptide(L)'
;FTDDSMLDMGNLAPHGRFVHVYLNGSYWGQYHLRERWNADMASSYLGGPKADYDAVNLNDGFRNDEKVYDGDGVFWNEAKALASGPNPWANNDNNIDVANLIDFMLLWVSGDSESEVRLLGSRTQGQPFRFQMKDADGYLRSTNRSVTSSGPLDLMSRFRNGNTDFAMLVADRIRMHFFNDGALTPSKNIERLQKRVDEARPGFIAESARWGDQFREYQDWLNYQQNLVNNHFRGLTNTMIGRFRSSGMYPDTIAPVFSQHGGSVLSTTPLTMSTNTDTIYYTLDGSDPRLPGGVPNPTATLATFGGGNQVAPPQTFITTGHRWKYLDNGSNQGTAWRVGGFDDSSWEEGPSELGYGSDGEGSGTTVSFGPSSSSKYATTYFRTAINIPDPSQFLRFTLRLKYDDAAALYLNGSEVIRTPNLPSGATFDQYANSTTSSEDAWSDYTIPTTAFRAGSNNIAVEVHQASGTSSDMRMDLVLRGETTAGGGGGGDNISDPLFLTEPARLRARAYNNDTGEWSALNEALFTLDTEPAGNGNLVIAEMHYHPADPATPEEIAISNDRDDYEFLELLNIGSRAIDLTGVRFSAGVNFAFPDNTVLSPGERVVLLRNQLAYEVRYGGLPATQWFEYSGRLSNDGERIILLAADSVAVHSFSYNDQPPWPAAADGEGPSLALVNPTSDPDPGLAVSWAASRARGGSPGTPEAFGTDYAAWSLDYNLAGGPGNDDDSDGISNFMEFLYGSRPDLASDAPGPRIDVENLEIDGVIKNYLVLTYRQNLNASGTLTVEISSDLVTWSSDPNLTELLTQFDNGDGTVTVRLRLVSPVSPGGGPYFARLRGD
;
A
#
# COMPACT_ATOMS: atom_id res chain seq x y z
N PHE A 1 17.74 -3.66 -3.81
CA PHE A 1 16.71 -3.19 -4.76
C PHE A 1 16.23 -4.31 -5.69
N THR A 2 17.13 -4.99 -6.43
CA THR A 2 16.73 -6.08 -7.34
C THR A 2 16.11 -7.26 -6.61
N ASP A 3 16.64 -7.65 -5.46
CA ASP A 3 16.06 -8.69 -4.62
C ASP A 3 14.67 -8.28 -4.11
N ASP A 4 14.55 -7.06 -3.58
CA ASP A 4 13.25 -6.52 -3.14
C ASP A 4 12.24 -6.48 -4.29
N SER A 5 12.71 -6.15 -5.51
CA SER A 5 11.84 -6.15 -6.68
C SER A 5 11.31 -7.55 -7.01
N MET A 6 12.17 -8.57 -6.94
CA MET A 6 11.76 -9.96 -7.15
C MET A 6 10.79 -10.43 -6.05
N LEU A 7 11.04 -10.07 -4.79
CA LEU A 7 10.13 -10.36 -3.67
C LEU A 7 8.76 -9.71 -3.87
N ASP A 8 8.73 -8.42 -4.23
CA ASP A 8 7.48 -7.70 -4.49
C ASP A 8 6.71 -8.23 -5.72
N MET A 9 7.42 -8.88 -6.66
CA MET A 9 6.81 -9.59 -7.79
C MET A 9 6.31 -10.99 -7.41
N GLY A 10 6.40 -11.40 -6.15
CA GLY A 10 5.98 -12.69 -5.63
C GLY A 10 6.98 -13.83 -5.85
N ASN A 11 8.23 -13.51 -6.16
CA ASN A 11 9.28 -14.49 -6.39
C ASN A 11 10.13 -14.71 -5.13
N LEU A 12 10.69 -15.91 -4.98
CA LEU A 12 11.76 -16.13 -4.00
C LEU A 12 13.00 -15.33 -4.39
N ALA A 13 13.54 -14.57 -3.44
CA ALA A 13 14.77 -13.83 -3.60
C ALA A 13 15.49 -13.67 -2.25
N PRO A 14 16.83 -13.44 -2.25
CA PRO A 14 17.57 -13.23 -1.02
C PRO A 14 17.14 -11.99 -0.28
N HIS A 15 17.02 -12.08 1.04
CA HIS A 15 16.90 -10.93 1.91
C HIS A 15 18.26 -10.29 2.17
N GLY A 16 18.26 -8.99 2.41
CA GLY A 16 19.48 -8.27 2.70
C GLY A 16 19.24 -6.93 3.38
N ARG A 17 20.24 -6.49 4.15
CA ARG A 17 20.25 -5.18 4.82
C ARG A 17 21.65 -4.59 4.84
N PHE A 18 21.75 -3.28 5.02
CA PHE A 18 23.02 -2.63 5.25
C PHE A 18 23.47 -2.78 6.70
N VAL A 19 24.76 -2.99 6.89
CA VAL A 19 25.38 -3.13 8.22
C VAL A 19 26.67 -2.29 8.29
N HIS A 20 26.96 -1.78 9.47
CA HIS A 20 28.22 -1.08 9.74
C HIS A 20 29.27 -2.06 10.27
N VAL A 21 30.40 -2.13 9.61
CA VAL A 21 31.52 -3.00 10.01
C VAL A 21 32.58 -2.18 10.75
N TYR A 22 33.00 -2.69 11.90
CA TYR A 22 34.10 -2.15 12.69
C TYR A 22 35.20 -3.21 12.81
N LEU A 23 36.44 -2.82 12.54
CA LEU A 23 37.62 -3.66 12.77
C LEU A 23 38.47 -3.05 13.91
N ASN A 24 38.66 -3.81 14.99
CA ASN A 24 39.39 -3.36 16.17
C ASN A 24 38.91 -2.01 16.71
N GLY A 25 37.57 -1.78 16.71
CA GLY A 25 36.94 -0.54 17.16
C GLY A 25 36.96 0.62 16.16
N SER A 26 37.63 0.48 15.01
CA SER A 26 37.64 1.49 13.98
C SER A 26 36.57 1.18 12.94
N TYR A 27 35.74 2.19 12.60
CA TYR A 27 34.74 2.05 11.52
C TYR A 27 35.43 1.67 10.22
N TRP A 28 35.06 0.53 9.66
CA TRP A 28 35.65 0.03 8.44
C TRP A 28 34.85 0.38 7.21
N GLY A 29 33.53 0.34 7.31
CA GLY A 29 32.64 0.71 6.22
C GLY A 29 31.22 0.20 6.38
N GLN A 30 30.35 0.62 5.48
CA GLN A 30 29.00 0.08 5.30
C GLN A 30 29.04 -1.09 4.33
N TYR A 31 28.43 -2.20 4.72
CA TYR A 31 28.40 -3.43 3.94
C TYR A 31 26.96 -3.88 3.75
N HIS A 32 26.69 -4.55 2.63
CA HIS A 32 25.42 -5.20 2.38
C HIS A 32 25.50 -6.65 2.85
N LEU A 33 24.87 -6.97 3.98
CA LEU A 33 24.68 -8.34 4.44
C LEU A 33 23.48 -8.93 3.69
N ARG A 34 23.69 -10.00 2.94
CA ARG A 34 22.71 -10.59 2.04
C ARG A 34 22.77 -12.12 2.13
N GLU A 35 21.59 -12.75 2.10
CA GLU A 35 21.50 -14.20 1.94
C GLU A 35 22.16 -14.66 0.64
N ARG A 36 22.65 -15.88 0.66
CA ARG A 36 23.31 -16.45 -0.51
C ARG A 36 22.34 -17.33 -1.28
N TRP A 37 22.14 -17.01 -2.54
CA TRP A 37 21.37 -17.82 -3.47
C TRP A 37 22.12 -19.13 -3.77
N ASN A 38 21.82 -20.18 -3.01
CA ASN A 38 22.48 -21.49 -3.07
C ASN A 38 21.52 -22.57 -2.54
N ALA A 39 22.00 -23.82 -2.54
CA ALA A 39 21.19 -24.96 -2.09
C ALA A 39 20.80 -24.90 -0.60
N ASP A 40 21.55 -24.22 0.26
CA ASP A 40 21.16 -24.01 1.68
C ASP A 40 19.91 -23.14 1.76
N MET A 41 19.88 -22.03 1.03
CA MET A 41 18.72 -21.16 0.95
C MET A 41 17.51 -21.88 0.36
N ALA A 42 17.72 -22.62 -0.74
CA ALA A 42 16.66 -23.42 -1.35
C ALA A 42 16.04 -24.43 -0.36
N SER A 43 16.87 -25.16 0.36
CA SER A 43 16.43 -26.11 1.39
C SER A 43 15.64 -25.44 2.52
N SER A 44 16.06 -24.24 2.92
CA SER A 44 15.39 -23.48 3.99
C SER A 44 14.02 -22.93 3.59
N TYR A 45 13.87 -22.47 2.35
CA TYR A 45 12.64 -21.81 1.88
C TYR A 45 11.68 -22.75 1.13
N LEU A 46 12.20 -23.78 0.46
CA LEU A 46 11.41 -24.68 -0.39
C LEU A 46 11.31 -26.09 0.20
N GLY A 47 11.97 -26.32 1.34
CA GLY A 47 12.00 -27.63 2.02
C GLY A 47 12.95 -28.65 1.38
N GLY A 48 12.99 -29.83 1.93
CA GLY A 48 13.83 -30.94 1.45
C GLY A 48 15.32 -30.81 1.76
N PRO A 49 16.10 -31.90 1.53
CA PRO A 49 17.53 -31.88 1.80
C PRO A 49 18.29 -30.99 0.82
N LYS A 50 19.29 -30.27 1.30
CA LYS A 50 20.21 -29.45 0.48
C LYS A 50 20.81 -30.22 -0.70
N ALA A 51 21.11 -31.50 -0.52
CA ALA A 51 21.75 -32.35 -1.54
C ALA A 51 20.88 -32.58 -2.80
N ASP A 52 19.57 -32.28 -2.70
CA ASP A 52 18.62 -32.47 -3.80
C ASP A 52 18.56 -31.23 -4.73
N TYR A 53 19.26 -30.15 -4.38
CA TYR A 53 19.22 -28.89 -5.13
C TYR A 53 20.45 -28.67 -5.97
N ASP A 54 20.24 -28.25 -7.22
CA ASP A 54 21.26 -27.69 -8.08
C ASP A 54 21.29 -26.15 -7.96
N ALA A 55 22.50 -25.61 -7.75
CA ALA A 55 22.75 -24.17 -7.83
C ALA A 55 23.76 -23.89 -8.95
N VAL A 56 23.35 -23.11 -9.94
CA VAL A 56 24.16 -22.85 -11.14
C VAL A 56 24.38 -21.36 -11.31
N ASN A 57 25.60 -20.96 -11.71
CA ASN A 57 25.95 -19.60 -12.10
C ASN A 57 26.18 -19.54 -13.62
N LEU A 58 25.53 -18.57 -14.27
CA LEU A 58 25.73 -18.25 -15.68
C LEU A 58 26.51 -16.95 -15.75
N ASN A 59 27.82 -17.00 -16.10
CA ASN A 59 28.65 -15.80 -16.11
C ASN A 59 28.47 -14.96 -17.38
N ASP A 60 28.42 -15.59 -18.57
CA ASP A 60 28.43 -14.88 -19.86
C ASP A 60 27.36 -15.37 -20.85
N GLY A 61 26.21 -15.77 -20.33
CA GLY A 61 25.13 -16.25 -21.17
C GLY A 61 24.93 -17.75 -21.13
N PHE A 62 23.79 -18.14 -21.64
CA PHE A 62 23.21 -19.49 -21.57
C PHE A 62 24.08 -20.64 -22.06
N ARG A 63 25.23 -20.42 -22.70
CA ARG A 63 25.88 -21.45 -23.51
C ARG A 63 27.28 -21.90 -23.11
N ASN A 64 28.11 -21.07 -22.49
CA ASN A 64 29.53 -21.38 -22.50
C ASN A 64 30.33 -21.24 -21.21
N ASP A 65 29.78 -20.66 -20.15
CA ASP A 65 30.55 -20.45 -18.92
C ASP A 65 29.71 -20.69 -17.66
N GLU A 66 29.26 -21.94 -17.55
CA GLU A 66 28.42 -22.38 -16.43
C GLU A 66 29.28 -22.93 -15.31
N LYS A 67 28.94 -22.54 -14.10
CA LYS A 67 29.53 -23.14 -12.91
C LYS A 67 28.45 -23.70 -12.00
N VAL A 68 28.43 -25.00 -11.82
CA VAL A 68 27.65 -25.66 -10.79
C VAL A 68 28.34 -25.42 -9.44
N TYR A 69 27.61 -24.79 -8.50
CA TYR A 69 28.11 -24.52 -7.15
C TYR A 69 27.70 -25.59 -6.16
N ASP A 70 26.46 -26.03 -6.28
CA ASP A 70 25.85 -27.08 -5.48
C ASP A 70 25.14 -28.05 -6.43
N GLY A 71 25.05 -29.34 -6.05
CA GLY A 71 24.45 -30.37 -6.85
C GLY A 71 25.39 -30.91 -7.95
N ASP A 72 24.83 -31.59 -8.94
CA ASP A 72 25.56 -32.22 -10.05
C ASP A 72 25.30 -31.57 -11.42
N GLY A 73 24.36 -30.64 -11.50
CA GLY A 73 23.97 -29.93 -12.71
C GLY A 73 23.25 -30.76 -13.77
N VAL A 74 22.94 -32.04 -13.49
CA VAL A 74 22.26 -32.94 -14.44
C VAL A 74 20.88 -32.36 -14.81
N PHE A 75 20.12 -31.89 -13.83
CA PHE A 75 18.80 -31.32 -14.06
C PHE A 75 18.84 -30.06 -14.92
N TRP A 76 19.85 -29.22 -14.70
CA TRP A 76 20.05 -28.04 -15.54
C TRP A 76 20.43 -28.41 -16.99
N ASN A 77 21.25 -29.42 -17.16
CA ASN A 77 21.61 -29.89 -18.50
C ASN A 77 20.42 -30.46 -19.26
N GLU A 78 19.48 -31.12 -18.57
CA GLU A 78 18.23 -31.57 -19.17
C GLU A 78 17.36 -30.39 -19.59
N ALA A 79 17.16 -29.38 -18.71
CA ALA A 79 16.41 -28.19 -19.03
C ALA A 79 16.97 -27.47 -20.28
N LYS A 80 18.29 -27.35 -20.39
CA LYS A 80 18.96 -26.80 -21.59
C LYS A 80 18.72 -27.60 -22.85
N ALA A 81 18.81 -28.93 -22.75
CA ALA A 81 18.57 -29.80 -23.89
C ALA A 81 17.13 -29.65 -24.41
N LEU A 82 16.14 -29.62 -23.52
CA LEU A 82 14.75 -29.37 -23.87
C LEU A 82 14.53 -27.98 -24.48
N ALA A 83 15.16 -26.96 -23.94
CA ALA A 83 15.11 -25.60 -24.48
C ALA A 83 15.79 -25.46 -25.85
N SER A 84 16.60 -26.40 -26.25
CA SER A 84 17.29 -26.45 -27.55
C SER A 84 16.58 -27.34 -28.57
N GLY A 85 15.59 -28.12 -28.14
CA GLY A 85 14.81 -29.03 -28.95
C GLY A 85 13.61 -28.41 -29.66
N PRO A 86 12.80 -29.21 -30.35
CA PRO A 86 11.52 -28.77 -30.90
C PRO A 86 10.53 -28.49 -29.74
N ASN A 87 9.72 -27.44 -29.90
CA ASN A 87 8.74 -26.99 -28.88
C ASN A 87 9.36 -26.71 -27.50
N PRO A 88 10.37 -25.83 -27.40
CA PRO A 88 11.13 -25.62 -26.18
C PRO A 88 10.26 -25.13 -25.00
N TRP A 89 9.20 -24.40 -25.26
CA TRP A 89 8.21 -23.94 -24.28
C TRP A 89 7.47 -25.13 -23.64
N ALA A 90 6.75 -25.93 -24.43
CA ALA A 90 5.92 -27.02 -23.94
C ALA A 90 6.70 -28.13 -23.24
N ASN A 91 7.99 -28.30 -23.57
CA ASN A 91 8.85 -29.32 -22.97
C ASN A 91 9.54 -28.90 -21.67
N ASN A 92 9.49 -27.61 -21.29
CA ASN A 92 10.17 -27.07 -20.11
C ASN A 92 9.25 -26.66 -18.95
N ASP A 93 7.95 -26.93 -19.04
CA ASP A 93 6.96 -26.55 -18.04
C ASP A 93 7.33 -26.96 -16.61
N ASN A 94 7.96 -28.13 -16.44
CA ASN A 94 8.34 -28.68 -15.16
C ASN A 94 9.80 -28.42 -14.77
N ASN A 95 10.61 -27.91 -15.67
CA ASN A 95 12.06 -27.76 -15.47
C ASN A 95 12.48 -26.30 -15.24
N ILE A 96 11.72 -25.35 -15.76
CA ILE A 96 11.95 -23.91 -15.65
C ILE A 96 10.69 -23.24 -15.14
N ASP A 97 10.80 -22.50 -14.05
CA ASP A 97 9.75 -21.59 -13.60
C ASP A 97 9.68 -20.42 -14.59
N VAL A 98 8.75 -20.55 -15.53
CA VAL A 98 8.65 -19.62 -16.65
C VAL A 98 8.12 -18.26 -16.20
N ALA A 99 7.24 -18.21 -15.22
CA ALA A 99 6.77 -16.95 -14.65
C ALA A 99 7.93 -16.19 -13.99
N ASN A 100 8.71 -16.88 -13.18
CA ASN A 100 9.92 -16.31 -12.58
C ASN A 100 10.95 -15.89 -13.66
N LEU A 101 11.16 -16.69 -14.70
CA LEU A 101 12.04 -16.31 -15.82
C LEU A 101 11.59 -14.99 -16.47
N ILE A 102 10.30 -14.85 -16.74
CA ILE A 102 9.76 -13.63 -17.34
C ILE A 102 9.97 -12.45 -16.39
N ASP A 103 9.63 -12.59 -15.12
CA ASP A 103 9.80 -11.54 -14.11
C ASP A 103 11.26 -11.11 -13.98
N PHE A 104 12.16 -12.08 -13.88
CA PHE A 104 13.59 -11.84 -13.92
C PHE A 104 14.00 -11.05 -15.16
N MET A 105 13.46 -11.41 -16.33
CA MET A 105 13.77 -10.73 -17.60
C MET A 105 13.18 -9.32 -17.66
N LEU A 106 11.97 -9.09 -17.12
CA LEU A 106 11.39 -7.75 -17.01
C LEU A 106 12.30 -6.84 -16.19
N LEU A 107 12.78 -7.34 -15.06
CA LEU A 107 13.70 -6.61 -14.21
C LEU A 107 15.05 -6.41 -14.91
N TRP A 108 15.62 -7.45 -15.53
CA TRP A 108 16.88 -7.37 -16.28
C TRP A 108 16.85 -6.31 -17.39
N VAL A 109 15.80 -6.29 -18.20
CA VAL A 109 15.64 -5.35 -19.33
C VAL A 109 15.38 -3.92 -18.83
N SER A 110 14.72 -3.75 -17.67
CA SER A 110 14.39 -2.43 -17.14
C SER A 110 15.59 -1.66 -16.60
N GLY A 111 16.67 -2.34 -16.21
CA GLY A 111 17.80 -1.70 -15.53
C GLY A 111 19.16 -1.84 -16.21
N ASP A 112 19.23 -2.51 -17.37
CA ASP A 112 20.47 -2.74 -18.12
C ASP A 112 21.65 -3.22 -17.26
N SER A 113 21.47 -4.40 -16.64
CA SER A 113 22.50 -4.99 -15.78
C SER A 113 23.54 -5.78 -16.58
N GLU A 114 24.82 -5.60 -16.25
CA GLU A 114 25.90 -6.51 -16.63
C GLU A 114 25.99 -7.71 -15.66
N SER A 115 24.96 -7.93 -14.85
CA SER A 115 24.94 -8.85 -13.74
C SER A 115 25.12 -10.30 -14.16
N GLU A 116 25.69 -11.09 -13.29
CA GLU A 116 25.66 -12.55 -13.37
C GLU A 116 24.26 -13.07 -13.03
N VAL A 117 23.91 -14.22 -13.57
CA VAL A 117 22.64 -14.92 -13.33
C VAL A 117 22.88 -16.17 -12.50
N ARG A 118 22.10 -16.34 -11.47
CA ARG A 118 22.07 -17.57 -10.67
C ARG A 118 20.74 -18.28 -10.79
N LEU A 119 20.84 -19.60 -10.78
CA LEU A 119 19.72 -20.52 -10.90
C LEU A 119 19.67 -21.44 -9.68
N LEU A 120 18.48 -21.75 -9.24
CA LEU A 120 18.19 -22.78 -8.23
C LEU A 120 17.04 -23.67 -8.71
N GLY A 121 17.19 -24.97 -8.59
CA GLY A 121 16.12 -25.93 -8.90
C GLY A 121 16.39 -27.30 -8.32
N SER A 122 15.38 -28.17 -8.25
CA SER A 122 15.50 -29.55 -7.78
C SER A 122 14.51 -30.47 -8.49
N ARG A 123 15.00 -31.51 -9.15
CA ARG A 123 14.16 -32.54 -9.75
C ARG A 123 13.46 -33.40 -8.69
N THR A 124 14.19 -33.76 -7.65
CA THR A 124 13.69 -34.63 -6.58
C THR A 124 12.59 -33.99 -5.76
N GLN A 125 12.65 -32.69 -5.57
CA GLN A 125 11.64 -31.90 -4.82
C GLN A 125 10.59 -31.31 -5.75
N GLY A 126 10.62 -31.55 -7.06
CA GLY A 126 9.68 -30.96 -8.01
C GLY A 126 9.79 -29.42 -8.12
N GLN A 127 10.97 -28.86 -7.84
CA GLN A 127 11.22 -27.42 -7.88
C GLN A 127 11.88 -27.04 -9.20
N PRO A 128 11.16 -26.35 -10.12
CA PRO A 128 11.75 -25.88 -11.38
C PRO A 128 12.83 -24.83 -11.13
N PHE A 129 13.73 -24.64 -12.09
CA PHE A 129 14.77 -23.62 -12.01
C PHE A 129 14.18 -22.21 -11.95
N ARG A 130 14.58 -21.47 -10.91
CA ARG A 130 14.32 -20.05 -10.71
C ARG A 130 15.56 -19.24 -10.94
N PHE A 131 15.37 -18.05 -11.48
CA PHE A 131 16.41 -17.12 -11.91
C PHE A 131 16.51 -15.95 -10.91
N GLN A 132 17.76 -15.55 -10.61
CA GLN A 132 18.06 -14.44 -9.73
C GLN A 132 19.27 -13.65 -10.23
N MET A 133 19.24 -12.33 -10.07
CA MET A 133 20.39 -11.49 -10.33
C MET A 133 21.45 -11.65 -9.25
N LYS A 134 22.70 -11.78 -9.68
CA LYS A 134 23.87 -11.65 -8.84
C LYS A 134 24.72 -10.51 -9.39
N ASP A 135 25.38 -9.77 -8.50
CA ASP A 135 26.31 -8.71 -8.89
C ASP A 135 25.62 -7.56 -9.66
N ALA A 136 24.50 -7.08 -9.10
CA ALA A 136 23.65 -6.07 -9.73
C ALA A 136 24.08 -4.62 -9.41
N ASP A 137 25.35 -4.38 -9.15
CA ASP A 137 25.92 -3.06 -8.88
C ASP A 137 25.91 -2.12 -10.11
N GLY A 138 25.83 -2.71 -11.31
CA GLY A 138 25.62 -2.02 -12.58
C GLY A 138 24.16 -1.75 -12.93
N TYR A 139 23.19 -2.23 -12.11
CA TYR A 139 21.77 -2.06 -12.39
C TYR A 139 21.33 -0.58 -12.34
N LEU A 140 20.37 -0.21 -13.16
CA LEU A 140 19.84 1.16 -13.34
C LEU A 140 20.80 2.15 -14.04
N ARG A 141 21.87 1.71 -14.67
CA ARG A 141 22.75 2.59 -15.45
C ARG A 141 22.13 3.01 -16.79
N SER A 142 21.35 2.15 -17.42
CA SER A 142 20.75 2.38 -18.74
C SER A 142 19.49 1.54 -18.93
N THR A 143 18.62 1.97 -19.83
CA THR A 143 17.44 1.20 -20.26
C THR A 143 17.59 0.64 -21.67
N ASN A 144 18.79 0.61 -22.25
CA ASN A 144 19.00 0.32 -23.68
C ASN A 144 19.18 -1.17 -24.02
N ARG A 145 18.95 -2.11 -23.12
CA ARG A 145 19.05 -3.55 -23.44
C ARG A 145 17.99 -4.02 -24.41
N SER A 146 18.44 -4.80 -25.39
CA SER A 146 17.54 -5.54 -26.28
C SER A 146 16.77 -6.61 -25.49
N VAL A 147 15.52 -6.85 -25.83
CA VAL A 147 14.70 -7.92 -25.23
C VAL A 147 14.97 -9.29 -25.86
N THR A 148 15.90 -9.41 -26.81
CA THR A 148 16.07 -10.62 -27.64
C THR A 148 17.50 -11.11 -27.82
N SER A 149 18.53 -10.44 -27.32
CA SER A 149 19.85 -10.62 -27.95
C SER A 149 21.02 -11.16 -27.11
N SER A 150 20.89 -11.50 -25.82
CA SER A 150 22.02 -12.17 -25.12
C SER A 150 21.65 -12.74 -23.74
N GLY A 151 22.46 -13.67 -23.23
CA GLY A 151 22.30 -14.26 -21.91
C GLY A 151 21.02 -15.07 -21.74
N PRO A 152 20.33 -14.95 -20.61
CA PRO A 152 19.03 -15.62 -20.36
C PRO A 152 17.95 -15.23 -21.37
N LEU A 153 18.14 -14.13 -22.09
CA LEU A 153 17.28 -13.65 -23.18
C LEU A 153 17.20 -14.63 -24.35
N ASP A 154 18.23 -15.46 -24.55
CA ASP A 154 18.18 -16.53 -25.55
C ASP A 154 17.08 -17.55 -25.24
N LEU A 155 16.81 -17.86 -23.98
CA LEU A 155 15.66 -18.67 -23.55
C LEU A 155 14.33 -18.03 -23.96
N MET A 156 14.15 -16.74 -23.68
CA MET A 156 12.96 -16.00 -24.08
C MET A 156 12.73 -16.06 -25.59
N SER A 157 13.80 -15.86 -26.37
CA SER A 157 13.73 -15.92 -27.82
C SER A 157 13.37 -17.31 -28.34
N ARG A 158 13.86 -18.36 -27.69
CA ARG A 158 13.53 -19.75 -28.04
C ARG A 158 12.11 -20.10 -27.70
N PHE A 159 11.64 -19.72 -26.50
CA PHE A 159 10.27 -19.96 -26.06
C PHE A 159 9.25 -19.19 -26.89
N ARG A 160 9.61 -17.99 -27.34
CA ARG A 160 8.78 -17.16 -28.20
C ARG A 160 8.64 -17.75 -29.60
N ASN A 161 9.66 -18.42 -30.15
CA ASN A 161 9.74 -18.77 -31.57
C ASN A 161 8.52 -19.56 -32.06
N GLY A 162 7.59 -18.88 -32.71
CA GLY A 162 6.32 -19.44 -33.20
C GLY A 162 5.28 -19.73 -32.12
N ASN A 163 5.48 -19.27 -30.86
CA ASN A 163 4.56 -19.54 -29.78
C ASN A 163 3.87 -18.25 -29.28
N THR A 164 2.61 -18.08 -29.69
CA THR A 164 1.78 -16.94 -29.29
C THR A 164 1.36 -16.99 -27.81
N ASP A 165 1.26 -18.18 -27.21
CA ASP A 165 0.85 -18.32 -25.81
C ASP A 165 1.97 -17.86 -24.87
N PHE A 166 3.23 -18.14 -25.22
CA PHE A 166 4.36 -17.58 -24.49
C PHE A 166 4.41 -16.03 -24.59
N ALA A 167 4.21 -15.48 -25.79
CA ALA A 167 4.19 -14.03 -25.97
C ALA A 167 3.07 -13.40 -25.14
N MET A 168 1.91 -14.06 -25.05
CA MET A 168 0.79 -13.61 -24.24
C MET A 168 1.11 -13.67 -22.76
N LEU A 169 1.76 -14.73 -22.28
CA LEU A 169 2.19 -14.81 -20.87
C LEU A 169 3.18 -13.68 -20.51
N VAL A 170 4.09 -13.33 -21.42
CA VAL A 170 4.98 -12.17 -21.23
C VAL A 170 4.16 -10.88 -21.13
N ALA A 171 3.17 -10.70 -22.00
CA ALA A 171 2.29 -9.53 -21.97
C ALA A 171 1.50 -9.45 -20.65
N ASP A 172 1.02 -10.58 -20.14
CA ASP A 172 0.28 -10.68 -18.89
C ASP A 172 1.15 -10.30 -17.69
N ARG A 173 2.39 -10.80 -17.62
CA ARG A 173 3.35 -10.42 -16.58
C ARG A 173 3.71 -8.93 -16.64
N ILE A 174 3.87 -8.37 -17.85
CA ILE A 174 4.06 -6.92 -18.02
C ILE A 174 2.85 -6.17 -17.48
N ARG A 175 1.63 -6.58 -17.82
CA ARG A 175 0.41 -5.94 -17.33
C ARG A 175 0.33 -6.00 -15.80
N MET A 176 0.61 -7.15 -15.22
CA MET A 176 0.61 -7.37 -13.77
C MET A 176 1.60 -6.44 -13.05
N HIS A 177 2.82 -6.31 -13.56
CA HIS A 177 3.89 -5.64 -12.79
C HIS A 177 4.06 -4.16 -13.11
N PHE A 178 3.70 -3.69 -14.31
CA PHE A 178 3.91 -2.29 -14.70
C PHE A 178 2.64 -1.42 -14.65
N PHE A 179 1.49 -1.97 -14.28
CA PHE A 179 0.22 -1.25 -14.21
C PHE A 179 -0.43 -1.40 -12.85
N ASN A 180 -1.41 -0.55 -12.58
CA ASN A 180 -2.18 -0.53 -11.36
C ASN A 180 -1.25 -0.46 -10.12
N ASP A 181 -1.33 -1.45 -9.22
CA ASP A 181 -0.47 -1.55 -8.04
C ASP A 181 0.73 -2.49 -8.23
N GLY A 182 1.05 -2.79 -9.48
CA GLY A 182 2.11 -3.74 -9.82
C GLY A 182 3.50 -3.32 -9.33
N ALA A 183 4.32 -4.32 -9.00
CA ALA A 183 5.62 -4.16 -8.34
C ALA A 183 6.64 -3.29 -9.09
N LEU A 184 6.53 -3.17 -10.41
CA LEU A 184 7.44 -2.38 -11.26
C LEU A 184 6.85 -1.07 -11.76
N THR A 185 5.71 -0.63 -11.20
CA THR A 185 5.18 0.70 -11.47
C THR A 185 6.17 1.79 -11.05
N PRO A 186 6.15 2.97 -11.65
CA PRO A 186 7.02 4.08 -11.25
C PRO A 186 6.95 4.39 -9.76
N SER A 187 5.75 4.40 -9.17
CA SER A 187 5.53 4.64 -7.73
C SER A 187 6.19 3.58 -6.85
N LYS A 188 5.99 2.31 -7.15
CA LYS A 188 6.57 1.20 -6.36
C LYS A 188 8.10 1.13 -6.49
N ASN A 189 8.64 1.41 -7.67
CA ASN A 189 10.09 1.51 -7.85
C ASN A 189 10.70 2.66 -7.06
N ILE A 190 10.03 3.82 -7.04
CA ILE A 190 10.47 5.00 -6.27
C ILE A 190 10.39 4.71 -4.76
N GLU A 191 9.29 4.15 -4.29
CA GLU A 191 9.11 3.74 -2.89
C GLU A 191 10.23 2.79 -2.42
N ARG A 192 10.49 1.75 -3.21
CA ARG A 192 11.56 0.76 -2.95
C ARG A 192 12.94 1.39 -2.95
N LEU A 193 13.23 2.25 -3.91
CA LEU A 193 14.49 2.99 -3.95
C LEU A 193 14.64 3.87 -2.71
N GLN A 194 13.61 4.64 -2.36
CA GLN A 194 13.64 5.55 -1.22
C GLN A 194 13.89 4.80 0.09
N LYS A 195 13.22 3.65 0.31
CA LYS A 195 13.45 2.78 1.46
C LYS A 195 14.93 2.39 1.59
N ARG A 196 15.58 1.96 0.50
CA ARG A 196 17.00 1.59 0.50
C ARG A 196 17.94 2.80 0.64
N VAL A 197 17.56 3.93 0.08
CA VAL A 197 18.29 5.20 0.26
C VAL A 197 18.27 5.62 1.73
N ASP A 198 17.13 5.56 2.38
CA ASP A 198 16.99 5.96 3.79
C ASP A 198 17.73 4.99 4.73
N GLU A 199 17.72 3.70 4.44
CA GLU A 199 18.50 2.69 5.16
C GLU A 199 20.02 2.91 5.01
N ALA A 200 20.48 3.22 3.80
CA ALA A 200 21.90 3.38 3.50
C ALA A 200 22.47 4.75 3.90
N ARG A 201 21.63 5.79 3.96
CA ARG A 201 22.03 7.19 4.12
C ARG A 201 22.93 7.45 5.34
N PRO A 202 22.62 6.95 6.56
CA PRO A 202 23.47 7.21 7.74
C PRO A 202 24.89 6.68 7.55
N GLY A 203 25.04 5.50 6.95
CA GLY A 203 26.34 4.90 6.67
C GLY A 203 27.08 5.57 5.54
N PHE A 204 26.37 6.05 4.53
CA PHE A 204 26.98 6.65 3.35
C PHE A 204 27.68 7.99 3.66
N ILE A 205 27.24 8.70 4.69
CA ILE A 205 27.95 9.89 5.19
C ILE A 205 29.36 9.50 5.67
N ALA A 206 29.48 8.42 6.44
CA ALA A 206 30.76 7.91 6.93
C ALA A 206 31.62 7.33 5.81
N GLU A 207 31.02 6.64 4.84
CA GLU A 207 31.67 6.12 3.63
C GLU A 207 32.29 7.27 2.81
N SER A 208 31.49 8.31 2.54
CA SER A 208 31.92 9.49 1.79
C SER A 208 33.07 10.20 2.51
N ALA A 209 33.00 10.36 3.83
CA ALA A 209 34.05 10.99 4.62
C ALA A 209 35.37 10.21 4.63
N ARG A 210 35.30 8.87 4.57
CA ARG A 210 36.47 8.00 4.64
C ARG A 210 37.08 7.65 3.29
N TRP A 211 36.22 7.37 2.30
CA TRP A 211 36.62 6.82 1.02
C TRP A 211 36.24 7.72 -0.16
N GLY A 212 35.54 8.83 0.13
CA GLY A 212 35.10 9.79 -0.87
C GLY A 212 36.28 10.36 -1.62
N ASP A 213 36.12 10.45 -2.92
CA ASP A 213 36.98 11.14 -3.85
C ASP A 213 36.08 11.91 -4.85
N GLN A 214 36.66 12.48 -5.91
CA GLN A 214 35.91 13.29 -6.90
C GLN A 214 34.64 12.61 -7.49
N PHE A 215 34.38 11.34 -7.23
CA PHE A 215 33.26 10.61 -7.82
C PHE A 215 32.37 9.91 -6.80
N ARG A 216 32.65 10.09 -5.49
CA ARG A 216 31.97 9.34 -4.42
C ARG A 216 31.58 10.19 -3.24
N GLU A 217 31.32 11.47 -3.49
CA GLU A 217 30.84 12.36 -2.45
C GLU A 217 29.38 12.09 -2.14
N TYR A 218 28.98 12.36 -0.90
CA TYR A 218 27.61 12.17 -0.43
C TYR A 218 26.58 12.90 -1.31
N GLN A 219 26.91 14.13 -1.76
CA GLN A 219 26.00 14.90 -2.60
C GLN A 219 25.85 14.31 -4.00
N ASP A 220 26.92 13.75 -4.57
CA ASP A 220 26.86 13.08 -5.88
C ASP A 220 25.97 11.84 -5.82
N TRP A 221 26.06 11.07 -4.72
CA TRP A 221 25.20 9.93 -4.49
C TRP A 221 23.73 10.35 -4.39
N LEU A 222 23.39 11.41 -3.63
CA LEU A 222 22.02 11.93 -3.57
C LEU A 222 21.51 12.40 -4.92
N ASN A 223 22.32 13.14 -5.67
CA ASN A 223 21.97 13.60 -7.01
C ASN A 223 21.70 12.44 -7.97
N TYR A 224 22.49 11.35 -7.86
CA TYR A 224 22.27 10.16 -8.66
C TYR A 224 20.92 9.49 -8.32
N GLN A 225 20.59 9.33 -7.04
CA GLN A 225 19.30 8.77 -6.61
C GLN A 225 18.14 9.64 -7.12
N GLN A 226 18.27 10.96 -7.01
CA GLN A 226 17.24 11.88 -7.51
C GLN A 226 17.08 11.79 -9.03
N ASN A 227 18.15 11.57 -9.75
CA ASN A 227 18.11 11.36 -11.21
C ASN A 227 17.35 10.06 -11.56
N LEU A 228 17.56 8.96 -10.83
CA LEU A 228 16.78 7.74 -11.02
C LEU A 228 15.28 7.97 -10.84
N VAL A 229 14.89 8.70 -9.79
CA VAL A 229 13.49 9.05 -9.53
C VAL A 229 12.91 9.89 -10.66
N ASN A 230 13.61 10.93 -11.08
CA ASN A 230 13.07 11.91 -12.02
C ASN A 230 13.09 11.43 -13.48
N ASN A 231 14.11 10.69 -13.89
CA ASN A 231 14.37 10.39 -15.31
C ASN A 231 14.26 8.93 -15.67
N HIS A 232 14.62 8.01 -14.76
CA HIS A 232 14.59 6.58 -15.07
C HIS A 232 13.20 5.99 -14.86
N PHE A 233 12.64 6.11 -13.64
CA PHE A 233 11.40 5.41 -13.30
C PHE A 233 10.16 6.01 -13.92
N ARG A 234 10.08 7.34 -14.06
CA ARG A 234 8.86 8.00 -14.57
C ARG A 234 8.46 7.56 -15.99
N GLY A 235 9.45 7.29 -16.85
CA GLY A 235 9.20 6.84 -18.22
C GLY A 235 9.30 5.33 -18.44
N LEU A 236 9.60 4.56 -17.40
CA LEU A 236 9.97 3.16 -17.50
C LEU A 236 8.88 2.31 -18.13
N THR A 237 7.63 2.43 -17.68
CA THR A 237 6.50 1.64 -18.19
C THR A 237 6.34 1.78 -19.71
N ASN A 238 6.30 2.99 -20.22
CA ASN A 238 6.15 3.23 -21.66
C ASN A 238 7.34 2.70 -22.45
N THR A 239 8.55 2.87 -21.92
CA THR A 239 9.78 2.34 -22.53
C THR A 239 9.74 0.82 -22.63
N MET A 240 9.32 0.14 -21.57
CA MET A 240 9.22 -1.32 -21.54
C MET A 240 8.15 -1.83 -22.50
N ILE A 241 6.95 -1.24 -22.47
CA ILE A 241 5.87 -1.58 -23.41
C ILE A 241 6.33 -1.44 -24.85
N GLY A 242 6.94 -0.32 -25.20
CA GLY A 242 7.45 -0.09 -26.56
C GLY A 242 8.44 -1.15 -27.02
N ARG A 243 9.37 -1.57 -26.16
CA ARG A 243 10.35 -2.62 -26.46
C ARG A 243 9.72 -3.99 -26.64
N PHE A 244 8.84 -4.39 -25.73
CA PHE A 244 8.21 -5.70 -25.82
C PHE A 244 7.20 -5.75 -26.97
N ARG A 245 6.52 -4.64 -27.29
CA ARG A 245 5.68 -4.51 -28.49
C ARG A 245 6.50 -4.65 -29.75
N SER A 246 7.62 -3.93 -29.88
CA SER A 246 8.51 -4.04 -31.03
C SER A 246 9.11 -5.43 -31.22
N SER A 247 9.23 -6.22 -30.14
CA SER A 247 9.67 -7.62 -30.19
C SER A 247 8.51 -8.61 -30.41
N GLY A 248 7.24 -8.15 -30.51
CA GLY A 248 6.04 -8.97 -30.66
C GLY A 248 5.70 -9.80 -29.41
N MET A 249 6.08 -9.31 -28.22
CA MET A 249 5.75 -9.91 -26.93
C MET A 249 4.83 -9.03 -26.09
N TYR A 250 4.24 -7.99 -26.68
CA TYR A 250 3.17 -7.20 -26.08
C TYR A 250 2.21 -6.76 -27.19
N PRO A 251 0.88 -6.97 -27.06
CA PRO A 251 -0.09 -6.66 -28.10
C PRO A 251 -0.34 -5.16 -28.24
N ASP A 252 -0.88 -4.77 -29.41
CA ASP A 252 -1.38 -3.42 -29.65
C ASP A 252 -2.78 -3.22 -29.07
N THR A 253 -3.55 -4.30 -28.96
CA THR A 253 -4.87 -4.30 -28.31
C THR A 253 -4.74 -3.98 -26.84
N ILE A 254 -5.41 -2.91 -26.38
CA ILE A 254 -5.32 -2.42 -25.00
C ILE A 254 -6.11 -3.33 -24.08
N ALA A 255 -5.45 -3.77 -22.98
CA ALA A 255 -6.11 -4.55 -21.95
C ALA A 255 -7.26 -3.75 -21.30
N PRO A 256 -8.39 -4.39 -20.95
CA PRO A 256 -9.49 -3.73 -20.29
C PRO A 256 -9.04 -2.99 -19.03
N VAL A 257 -9.53 -1.78 -18.83
CA VAL A 257 -9.34 -0.99 -17.62
C VAL A 257 -10.62 -1.05 -16.81
N PHE A 258 -10.50 -1.41 -15.53
CA PHE A 258 -11.64 -1.47 -14.61
C PHE A 258 -11.90 -0.11 -13.98
N SER A 259 -13.16 0.25 -13.76
CA SER A 259 -13.54 1.49 -13.07
C SER A 259 -13.00 1.56 -11.63
N GLN A 260 -12.81 0.38 -11.00
CA GLN A 260 -12.07 0.18 -9.77
C GLN A 260 -11.19 -1.07 -9.95
N HIS A 261 -9.94 -1.02 -9.48
CA HIS A 261 -9.02 -2.14 -9.62
C HIS A 261 -8.89 -2.89 -8.27
N GLY A 262 -9.84 -3.80 -8.04
CA GLY A 262 -9.86 -4.65 -6.85
C GLY A 262 -10.31 -3.95 -5.57
N GLY A 263 -10.13 -4.64 -4.45
CA GLY A 263 -10.52 -4.20 -3.12
C GLY A 263 -12.01 -4.35 -2.83
N SER A 264 -12.46 -3.74 -1.74
CA SER A 264 -13.85 -3.85 -1.31
C SER A 264 -14.80 -3.04 -2.19
N VAL A 265 -15.92 -3.64 -2.54
CA VAL A 265 -17.05 -3.00 -3.24
C VAL A 265 -18.35 -3.35 -2.56
N LEU A 266 -19.34 -2.48 -2.67
CA LEU A 266 -20.71 -2.82 -2.27
C LEU A 266 -21.38 -3.61 -3.39
N SER A 267 -22.30 -4.51 -3.05
CA SER A 267 -23.13 -5.25 -4.01
C SER A 267 -23.94 -4.35 -4.95
N THR A 268 -24.10 -3.06 -4.58
CA THR A 268 -24.75 -2.03 -5.39
C THR A 268 -23.77 -1.19 -6.22
N THR A 269 -22.46 -1.42 -6.10
CA THR A 269 -21.44 -0.65 -6.84
C THR A 269 -21.36 -1.12 -8.28
N PRO A 270 -21.59 -0.23 -9.27
CA PRO A 270 -21.46 -0.58 -10.67
C PRO A 270 -19.97 -0.64 -11.07
N LEU A 271 -19.47 -1.81 -11.41
CA LEU A 271 -18.14 -1.99 -12.00
C LEU A 271 -18.26 -1.95 -13.52
N THR A 272 -17.41 -1.18 -14.18
CA THR A 272 -17.34 -1.13 -15.64
C THR A 272 -15.95 -1.44 -16.14
N MET A 273 -15.85 -1.88 -17.39
CA MET A 273 -14.60 -2.18 -18.07
C MET A 273 -14.50 -1.33 -19.33
N SER A 274 -13.36 -0.71 -19.58
CA SER A 274 -13.12 0.09 -20.78
C SER A 274 -11.96 -0.45 -21.61
N THR A 275 -12.07 -0.35 -22.94
CA THR A 275 -11.05 -0.77 -23.90
C THR A 275 -11.18 0.03 -25.19
N ASN A 276 -10.15 -0.05 -26.07
CA ASN A 276 -10.18 0.52 -27.42
C ASN A 276 -10.82 -0.40 -28.47
N THR A 277 -11.40 -1.54 -28.07
CA THR A 277 -12.11 -2.48 -28.94
C THR A 277 -13.56 -2.65 -28.52
N ASP A 278 -14.37 -3.34 -29.33
CA ASP A 278 -15.79 -3.59 -29.05
C ASP A 278 -16.04 -4.90 -28.31
N THR A 279 -14.99 -5.63 -27.96
CA THR A 279 -15.11 -6.98 -27.43
C THR A 279 -14.25 -7.15 -26.19
N ILE A 280 -14.88 -7.41 -25.05
CA ILE A 280 -14.24 -7.81 -23.80
C ILE A 280 -14.82 -9.15 -23.36
N TYR A 281 -13.95 -10.11 -23.12
CA TYR A 281 -14.28 -11.35 -22.43
C TYR A 281 -13.81 -11.26 -20.98
N TYR A 282 -14.66 -11.70 -20.04
CA TYR A 282 -14.29 -11.71 -18.63
C TYR A 282 -14.80 -12.96 -17.91
N THR A 283 -14.16 -13.28 -16.78
CA THR A 283 -14.56 -14.30 -15.82
C THR A 283 -14.55 -13.73 -14.42
N LEU A 284 -15.30 -14.34 -13.50
CA LEU A 284 -15.35 -13.96 -12.08
C LEU A 284 -14.73 -15.01 -11.16
N ASP A 285 -14.44 -16.18 -11.71
CA ASP A 285 -13.89 -17.34 -11.01
C ASP A 285 -12.36 -17.42 -11.05
N GLY A 286 -11.71 -16.44 -11.66
CA GLY A 286 -10.25 -16.39 -11.82
C GLY A 286 -9.73 -17.28 -12.95
N SER A 287 -10.58 -17.91 -13.77
CA SER A 287 -10.14 -18.56 -15.00
C SER A 287 -9.74 -17.51 -16.06
N ASP A 288 -8.83 -17.86 -16.97
CA ASP A 288 -8.47 -16.94 -18.06
C ASP A 288 -9.59 -16.93 -19.11
N PRO A 289 -10.06 -15.75 -19.53
CA PRO A 289 -11.02 -15.63 -20.64
C PRO A 289 -10.52 -16.17 -21.98
N ARG A 290 -9.23 -16.40 -22.12
CA ARG A 290 -8.58 -16.97 -23.31
C ARG A 290 -7.99 -18.34 -23.01
N LEU A 291 -8.28 -19.33 -23.80
CA LEU A 291 -7.62 -20.62 -23.74
C LEU A 291 -6.30 -20.63 -24.55
N PRO A 292 -5.37 -21.57 -24.27
CA PRO A 292 -4.20 -21.80 -25.11
C PRO A 292 -4.59 -21.94 -26.59
N GLY A 293 -3.78 -21.35 -27.48
CA GLY A 293 -4.10 -21.28 -28.90
C GLY A 293 -5.01 -20.13 -29.29
N GLY A 294 -5.47 -19.28 -28.36
CA GLY A 294 -6.20 -18.03 -28.67
C GLY A 294 -7.70 -18.19 -28.80
N VAL A 295 -8.26 -19.31 -28.38
CA VAL A 295 -9.72 -19.53 -28.41
C VAL A 295 -10.35 -18.91 -27.16
N PRO A 296 -11.51 -18.22 -27.27
CA PRO A 296 -12.27 -17.78 -26.11
C PRO A 296 -12.61 -18.93 -25.17
N ASN A 297 -12.45 -18.72 -23.87
CA ASN A 297 -12.87 -19.69 -22.87
C ASN A 297 -14.41 -19.81 -22.90
N PRO A 298 -15.00 -21.00 -23.02
CA PRO A 298 -16.45 -21.17 -23.03
C PRO A 298 -17.17 -20.70 -21.77
N THR A 299 -16.46 -20.60 -20.64
CA THR A 299 -17.01 -20.08 -19.37
C THR A 299 -16.89 -18.56 -19.27
N ALA A 300 -16.13 -17.92 -20.17
CA ALA A 300 -16.00 -16.49 -20.15
C ALA A 300 -17.29 -15.82 -20.63
N THR A 301 -17.66 -14.76 -19.95
CA THR A 301 -18.78 -13.91 -20.31
C THR A 301 -18.32 -12.84 -21.27
N LEU A 302 -19.09 -12.60 -22.32
CA LEU A 302 -18.90 -11.47 -23.20
C LEU A 302 -19.51 -10.23 -22.56
N ALA A 303 -18.71 -9.19 -22.34
CA ALA A 303 -19.23 -7.94 -21.83
C ALA A 303 -20.17 -7.29 -22.85
N THR A 304 -21.33 -6.82 -22.39
CA THR A 304 -22.24 -6.05 -23.21
C THR A 304 -21.88 -4.57 -23.17
N PHE A 305 -22.01 -3.90 -24.28
CA PHE A 305 -21.81 -2.46 -24.41
C PHE A 305 -23.18 -1.85 -24.72
N GLY A 306 -23.71 -1.03 -23.83
CA GLY A 306 -25.10 -0.62 -23.79
C GLY A 306 -25.70 -0.16 -25.12
N GLY A 307 -26.62 -0.95 -25.58
CA GLY A 307 -27.61 -0.53 -26.56
C GLY A 307 -28.77 0.16 -25.89
N GLY A 308 -28.71 1.46 -25.68
CA GLY A 308 -29.91 2.20 -25.39
C GLY A 308 -29.98 3.07 -24.14
N ASN A 309 -29.02 3.87 -23.88
CA ASN A 309 -29.22 5.25 -23.44
C ASN A 309 -28.09 6.07 -24.05
N GLN A 310 -28.48 7.02 -24.92
CA GLN A 310 -27.56 7.98 -25.51
C GLN A 310 -26.76 8.63 -24.37
N VAL A 311 -25.55 8.20 -24.25
CA VAL A 311 -24.62 8.85 -23.34
C VAL A 311 -24.32 10.20 -23.91
N ALA A 312 -24.38 11.21 -23.10
CA ALA A 312 -23.91 12.53 -23.47
C ALA A 312 -22.46 12.41 -23.98
N PRO A 313 -22.12 12.94 -25.15
CA PRO A 313 -20.79 12.87 -25.70
C PRO A 313 -19.81 13.49 -24.68
N PRO A 314 -18.52 13.09 -24.68
CA PRO A 314 -17.53 13.68 -23.81
C PRO A 314 -17.63 15.20 -23.90
N GLN A 315 -17.76 15.87 -22.79
CA GLN A 315 -17.86 17.32 -22.80
C GLN A 315 -16.47 17.91 -22.99
N THR A 316 -16.24 18.62 -24.10
CA THR A 316 -14.99 19.31 -24.31
C THR A 316 -15.06 20.68 -23.66
N PHE A 317 -14.13 20.96 -22.76
CA PHE A 317 -13.99 22.23 -22.03
C PHE A 317 -12.99 23.15 -22.70
N ILE A 318 -11.95 22.57 -23.31
CA ILE A 318 -10.94 23.30 -24.10
C ILE A 318 -10.75 22.53 -25.41
N THR A 319 -10.88 23.26 -26.52
CA THR A 319 -10.61 22.77 -27.88
C THR A 319 -9.32 23.37 -28.43
N THR A 320 -8.77 22.79 -29.49
CA THR A 320 -7.79 23.50 -30.31
C THR A 320 -8.34 24.87 -30.72
N GLY A 321 -7.51 25.88 -30.76
CA GLY A 321 -7.94 27.26 -31.04
C GLY A 321 -8.60 27.97 -29.85
N HIS A 322 -8.56 27.39 -28.63
CA HIS A 322 -9.03 28.04 -27.41
C HIS A 322 -8.24 29.31 -27.14
N ARG A 323 -8.92 30.33 -26.59
CA ARG A 323 -8.27 31.60 -26.25
C ARG A 323 -7.57 31.52 -24.91
N TRP A 324 -6.31 31.93 -24.89
CA TRP A 324 -5.47 31.98 -23.70
C TRP A 324 -5.00 33.38 -23.43
N LYS A 325 -4.97 33.77 -22.20
CA LYS A 325 -4.12 34.89 -21.74
C LYS A 325 -2.70 34.39 -21.67
N TYR A 326 -1.75 35.22 -22.17
CA TYR A 326 -0.35 34.85 -22.19
C TYR A 326 0.56 36.02 -21.80
N LEU A 327 1.74 35.70 -21.27
CA LEU A 327 2.79 36.65 -20.91
C LEU A 327 4.14 36.16 -21.44
N ASP A 328 4.68 36.87 -22.38
CA ASP A 328 5.87 36.52 -23.16
C ASP A 328 6.98 37.61 -23.05
N ASN A 329 7.03 38.31 -21.93
CA ASN A 329 7.95 39.41 -21.69
C ASN A 329 9.20 39.06 -20.85
N GLY A 330 9.38 37.76 -20.50
CA GLY A 330 10.51 37.23 -19.73
C GLY A 330 10.52 37.63 -18.25
N SER A 331 9.45 38.22 -17.71
CA SER A 331 9.40 38.63 -16.31
C SER A 331 9.06 37.47 -15.35
N ASN A 332 9.58 37.55 -14.12
CA ASN A 332 9.26 36.59 -13.06
C ASN A 332 7.86 36.86 -12.49
N GLN A 333 6.96 35.87 -12.62
CA GLN A 333 5.59 35.93 -12.07
C GLN A 333 5.46 35.25 -10.69
N GLY A 334 6.56 34.69 -10.14
CA GLY A 334 6.50 33.93 -8.90
C GLY A 334 5.55 32.73 -9.03
N THR A 335 4.67 32.52 -8.06
CA THR A 335 3.69 31.42 -8.05
C THR A 335 2.25 31.89 -8.06
N ALA A 336 1.99 33.17 -7.80
CA ALA A 336 0.65 33.73 -7.66
C ALA A 336 -0.19 33.63 -8.96
N TRP A 337 0.47 33.64 -10.12
CA TRP A 337 -0.19 33.53 -11.42
C TRP A 337 -0.86 32.17 -11.65
N ARG A 338 -0.56 31.14 -10.84
CA ARG A 338 -1.09 29.79 -10.97
C ARG A 338 -2.50 29.61 -10.43
N VAL A 339 -2.99 30.55 -9.61
CA VAL A 339 -4.29 30.46 -8.93
C VAL A 339 -5.36 31.32 -9.58
N GLY A 340 -6.63 30.98 -9.32
CA GLY A 340 -7.76 31.85 -9.68
C GLY A 340 -7.73 33.18 -8.91
N GLY A 341 -8.26 34.24 -9.55
CA GLY A 341 -8.28 35.58 -8.96
C GLY A 341 -6.97 36.38 -9.07
N PHE A 342 -5.96 35.84 -9.71
CA PHE A 342 -4.78 36.60 -10.11
C PHE A 342 -5.18 37.66 -11.15
N ASP A 343 -4.68 38.89 -10.98
CA ASP A 343 -4.90 39.96 -11.94
C ASP A 343 -4.02 39.79 -13.19
N ASP A 344 -4.60 39.19 -14.22
CA ASP A 344 -3.99 39.03 -15.54
C ASP A 344 -4.57 39.99 -16.59
N SER A 345 -5.13 41.14 -16.15
CA SER A 345 -5.71 42.14 -17.04
C SER A 345 -4.70 42.77 -17.99
N SER A 346 -3.42 42.80 -17.60
CA SER A 346 -2.31 43.30 -18.41
C SER A 346 -1.71 42.24 -19.37
N TRP A 347 -2.13 40.99 -19.27
CA TRP A 347 -1.68 39.92 -20.16
C TRP A 347 -2.34 40.04 -21.50
N GLU A 348 -1.63 39.73 -22.57
CA GLU A 348 -2.21 39.63 -23.91
C GLU A 348 -3.12 38.38 -24.01
N GLU A 349 -3.95 38.33 -25.04
CA GLU A 349 -4.87 37.23 -25.27
C GLU A 349 -4.94 36.84 -26.74
N GLY A 350 -4.88 35.52 -27.02
CA GLY A 350 -4.97 35.02 -28.37
C GLY A 350 -5.41 33.54 -28.41
N PRO A 351 -5.88 33.05 -29.58
CA PRO A 351 -6.21 31.65 -29.77
C PRO A 351 -4.95 30.75 -29.84
N SER A 352 -5.04 29.51 -29.38
CA SER A 352 -4.02 28.50 -29.63
C SER A 352 -4.04 28.04 -31.11
N GLU A 353 -2.99 27.48 -31.69
CA GLU A 353 -1.70 27.23 -31.14
C GLU A 353 -0.94 28.54 -30.92
N LEU A 354 -0.37 28.72 -29.70
CA LEU A 354 0.46 29.89 -29.41
C LEU A 354 1.94 29.49 -29.49
N GLY A 355 2.74 30.33 -30.16
CA GLY A 355 4.14 29.98 -30.29
C GLY A 355 4.89 30.91 -31.25
N TYR A 356 6.09 30.50 -31.64
CA TYR A 356 6.90 31.06 -32.69
C TYR A 356 7.82 30.02 -33.28
N GLY A 357 8.14 30.14 -34.58
CA GLY A 357 8.98 29.20 -35.32
C GLY A 357 8.77 29.34 -36.82
N SER A 358 9.21 28.32 -37.60
CA SER A 358 9.12 28.30 -39.06
C SER A 358 8.19 27.26 -39.64
N ASP A 359 7.75 26.28 -38.83
CA ASP A 359 7.02 25.07 -39.28
C ASP A 359 5.54 25.06 -38.89
N GLY A 360 4.95 26.25 -38.67
CA GLY A 360 3.53 26.42 -38.31
C GLY A 360 3.28 26.73 -36.84
N GLU A 361 4.32 26.87 -36.04
CA GLU A 361 4.24 27.29 -34.65
C GLU A 361 3.64 28.69 -34.57
N GLY A 362 2.74 28.87 -33.60
CA GLY A 362 2.02 30.12 -33.42
C GLY A 362 1.03 30.43 -34.57
N SER A 363 0.52 29.38 -35.23
CA SER A 363 -0.48 29.54 -36.30
C SER A 363 -1.78 30.21 -35.79
N GLY A 364 -2.10 30.09 -34.50
CA GLY A 364 -3.16 30.85 -33.85
C GLY A 364 -2.70 32.22 -33.36
N THR A 365 -1.59 32.24 -32.59
CA THR A 365 -1.03 33.49 -32.02
C THR A 365 0.49 33.39 -31.95
N THR A 366 1.15 34.34 -32.59
CA THR A 366 2.61 34.46 -32.47
C THR A 366 2.96 35.20 -31.18
N VAL A 367 3.75 34.56 -30.30
CA VAL A 367 4.26 35.17 -29.05
C VAL A 367 5.68 35.67 -29.23
N SER A 368 6.10 36.61 -28.39
CA SER A 368 7.46 37.17 -28.42
C SER A 368 8.46 36.15 -27.87
N PHE A 369 9.55 35.94 -28.57
CA PHE A 369 10.70 35.18 -28.06
C PHE A 369 11.69 36.02 -27.27
N GLY A 370 11.49 37.34 -27.18
CA GLY A 370 12.36 38.21 -26.43
C GLY A 370 13.24 39.12 -27.32
N PRO A 371 14.27 39.75 -26.74
CA PRO A 371 14.99 40.85 -27.40
C PRO A 371 15.88 40.42 -28.57
N SER A 372 16.22 39.13 -28.68
CA SER A 372 17.20 38.66 -29.68
C SER A 372 16.99 37.17 -29.94
N SER A 373 17.15 36.73 -31.20
CA SER A 373 17.12 35.33 -31.60
C SER A 373 18.21 34.47 -30.96
N SER A 374 19.26 35.10 -30.40
CA SER A 374 20.35 34.41 -29.70
C SER A 374 20.26 34.52 -28.17
N SER A 375 19.23 35.18 -27.64
CA SER A 375 18.99 35.34 -26.20
C SER A 375 17.49 35.40 -25.93
N LYS A 376 16.83 34.28 -26.20
CA LYS A 376 15.39 34.18 -26.03
C LYS A 376 15.01 34.00 -24.56
N TYR A 377 13.80 34.40 -24.22
CA TYR A 377 13.24 34.11 -22.87
C TYR A 377 13.17 32.63 -22.59
N ALA A 378 13.50 32.24 -21.38
CA ALA A 378 13.44 30.83 -20.98
C ALA A 378 11.99 30.36 -20.82
N THR A 379 11.08 31.21 -20.34
CA THR A 379 9.72 30.84 -19.99
C THR A 379 8.69 31.78 -20.60
N THR A 380 7.60 31.20 -21.13
CA THR A 380 6.36 31.90 -21.49
C THR A 380 5.21 31.30 -20.68
N TYR A 381 4.29 32.15 -20.21
CA TYR A 381 3.17 31.78 -19.35
C TYR A 381 1.84 31.89 -20.08
N PHE A 382 0.94 30.95 -19.76
CA PHE A 382 -0.40 30.87 -20.33
C PHE A 382 -1.43 30.63 -19.26
N ARG A 383 -2.61 31.27 -19.37
CA ARG A 383 -3.71 31.12 -18.41
C ARG A 383 -5.06 31.09 -19.12
N THR A 384 -5.97 30.30 -18.59
CA THR A 384 -7.38 30.35 -18.92
C THR A 384 -8.22 29.90 -17.74
N ALA A 385 -9.51 30.25 -17.76
CA ALA A 385 -10.48 29.76 -16.79
C ALA A 385 -11.62 29.08 -17.52
N ILE A 386 -12.00 27.92 -17.02
CA ILE A 386 -13.11 27.13 -17.52
C ILE A 386 -14.15 26.92 -16.42
N ASN A 387 -15.41 26.73 -16.81
CA ASN A 387 -16.48 26.42 -15.87
C ASN A 387 -16.85 24.93 -16.01
N ILE A 388 -16.71 24.19 -14.92
CA ILE A 388 -17.17 22.80 -14.81
C ILE A 388 -18.28 22.79 -13.75
N PRO A 389 -19.56 22.71 -14.13
CA PRO A 389 -20.67 22.82 -13.20
C PRO A 389 -20.60 21.79 -12.06
N ASP A 390 -20.29 20.55 -12.41
CA ASP A 390 -20.17 19.44 -11.45
C ASP A 390 -19.15 18.43 -11.98
N PRO A 391 -17.91 18.40 -11.42
CA PRO A 391 -16.89 17.43 -11.82
C PRO A 391 -17.27 15.97 -11.55
N SER A 392 -18.16 15.72 -10.58
CA SER A 392 -18.57 14.37 -10.21
C SER A 392 -19.41 13.67 -11.27
N GLN A 393 -19.91 14.43 -12.26
CA GLN A 393 -20.62 13.87 -13.41
C GLN A 393 -19.68 13.22 -14.44
N PHE A 394 -18.37 13.37 -14.29
CA PHE A 394 -17.37 12.81 -15.19
C PHE A 394 -16.67 11.64 -14.51
N LEU A 395 -16.34 10.63 -15.30
CA LEU A 395 -15.54 9.50 -14.86
C LEU A 395 -14.07 9.92 -14.67
N ARG A 396 -13.56 10.70 -15.62
CA ARG A 396 -12.20 11.23 -15.64
C ARG A 396 -12.15 12.45 -16.56
N PHE A 397 -11.04 13.18 -16.47
CA PHE A 397 -10.68 14.19 -17.47
C PHE A 397 -9.46 13.73 -18.25
N THR A 398 -9.53 13.82 -19.59
CA THR A 398 -8.38 13.63 -20.47
C THR A 398 -7.88 14.98 -20.94
N LEU A 399 -6.56 15.18 -20.80
CA LEU A 399 -5.89 16.40 -21.22
C LEU A 399 -4.81 16.03 -22.22
N ARG A 400 -4.86 16.63 -23.39
CA ARG A 400 -3.83 16.53 -24.42
C ARG A 400 -3.08 17.85 -24.44
N LEU A 401 -1.76 17.79 -24.33
CA LEU A 401 -0.89 18.96 -24.35
C LEU A 401 0.11 18.85 -25.50
N LYS A 402 0.19 19.88 -26.31
CA LYS A 402 1.24 20.10 -27.29
C LYS A 402 2.15 21.20 -26.73
N TYR A 403 3.44 20.95 -26.67
CA TYR A 403 4.43 21.86 -26.08
C TYR A 403 5.81 21.66 -26.73
N ASP A 404 6.59 22.70 -26.70
CA ASP A 404 8.00 22.70 -27.12
C ASP A 404 8.77 23.78 -26.33
N ASP A 405 9.87 23.49 -25.57
CA ASP A 405 10.54 22.19 -25.37
C ASP A 405 9.99 21.45 -24.17
N ALA A 406 9.64 22.11 -23.06
CA ALA A 406 9.16 21.52 -21.83
C ALA A 406 8.01 22.35 -21.22
N ALA A 407 7.15 21.71 -20.43
CA ALA A 407 6.02 22.39 -19.81
C ALA A 407 5.69 21.89 -18.39
N ALA A 408 5.11 22.80 -17.58
CA ALA A 408 4.36 22.41 -16.39
C ALA A 408 2.96 23.02 -16.44
N LEU A 409 1.97 22.24 -15.96
CA LEU A 409 0.57 22.65 -15.91
C LEU A 409 0.06 22.62 -14.47
N TYR A 410 -0.62 23.67 -14.12
CA TYR A 410 -1.22 23.89 -12.80
C TYR A 410 -2.74 24.01 -12.93
N LEU A 411 -3.45 23.25 -12.11
CA LEU A 411 -4.89 23.34 -11.98
C LEU A 411 -5.24 23.91 -10.61
N ASN A 412 -5.92 25.04 -10.61
CA ASN A 412 -6.29 25.74 -9.37
C ASN A 412 -5.10 26.02 -8.41
N GLY A 413 -3.90 26.19 -8.97
CA GLY A 413 -2.67 26.46 -8.24
C GLY A 413 -1.83 25.24 -7.90
N SER A 414 -2.39 24.01 -8.04
CA SER A 414 -1.67 22.76 -7.82
C SER A 414 -1.07 22.24 -9.12
N GLU A 415 0.19 21.81 -9.09
CA GLU A 415 0.83 21.18 -10.25
C GLU A 415 0.20 19.81 -10.51
N VAL A 416 -0.29 19.59 -11.73
CA VAL A 416 -0.90 18.32 -12.15
C VAL A 416 -0.12 17.63 -13.27
N ILE A 417 0.67 18.37 -14.03
CA ILE A 417 1.53 17.83 -15.07
C ILE A 417 2.89 18.55 -15.01
N ARG A 418 3.95 17.77 -15.18
CA ARG A 418 5.30 18.26 -15.46
C ARG A 418 5.93 17.35 -16.49
N THR A 419 6.45 17.92 -17.57
CA THR A 419 7.15 17.15 -18.60
C THR A 419 8.50 16.65 -18.08
N PRO A 420 8.99 15.49 -18.52
CA PRO A 420 10.18 14.84 -17.92
C PRO A 420 11.46 15.68 -18.02
N ASN A 421 11.56 16.54 -19.03
CA ASN A 421 12.72 17.39 -19.28
C ASN A 421 12.66 18.76 -18.58
N LEU A 422 11.57 19.08 -17.84
CA LEU A 422 11.50 20.28 -17.01
C LEU A 422 11.94 19.97 -15.58
N PRO A 423 13.03 20.53 -15.05
CA PRO A 423 13.48 20.31 -13.69
C PRO A 423 12.42 20.59 -12.64
N SER A 424 12.42 19.84 -11.55
CA SER A 424 11.55 20.13 -10.40
C SER A 424 11.92 21.47 -9.80
N GLY A 425 10.91 22.32 -9.53
CA GLY A 425 11.13 23.66 -8.99
C GLY A 425 11.80 24.64 -9.96
N ALA A 426 11.69 24.39 -11.27
CA ALA A 426 12.25 25.28 -12.28
C ALA A 426 11.83 26.75 -12.03
N THR A 427 12.81 27.66 -12.10
CA THR A 427 12.60 29.10 -12.01
C THR A 427 12.29 29.68 -13.40
N PHE A 428 11.75 30.89 -13.44
CA PHE A 428 11.31 31.55 -14.68
C PHE A 428 12.45 31.75 -15.71
N ASP A 429 13.68 31.72 -15.29
CA ASP A 429 14.90 31.89 -16.10
C ASP A 429 15.62 30.56 -16.36
N GLN A 430 15.08 29.46 -15.89
CA GLN A 430 15.65 28.12 -16.07
C GLN A 430 15.18 27.48 -17.38
N TYR A 431 16.13 27.04 -18.18
CA TYR A 431 15.86 26.26 -19.38
C TYR A 431 15.56 24.81 -19.06
N ALA A 432 14.86 24.14 -19.98
CA ALA A 432 14.67 22.69 -19.93
C ALA A 432 16.01 21.96 -20.06
N ASN A 433 16.06 20.72 -19.54
CA ASN A 433 17.28 19.89 -19.58
C ASN A 433 17.63 19.37 -20.98
N SER A 434 16.65 19.32 -21.87
CA SER A 434 16.79 18.88 -23.27
C SER A 434 15.62 19.35 -24.11
N THR A 435 15.80 19.34 -25.43
CA THR A 435 14.70 19.55 -26.38
C THR A 435 13.69 18.40 -26.30
N THR A 436 12.46 18.66 -26.74
CA THR A 436 11.48 17.58 -26.99
C THR A 436 11.90 16.78 -28.23
N SER A 437 11.59 15.48 -28.22
CA SER A 437 11.95 14.61 -29.36
C SER A 437 10.89 14.58 -30.47
N SER A 438 9.76 15.23 -30.25
CA SER A 438 8.61 15.19 -31.17
C SER A 438 7.77 16.45 -30.98
N GLU A 439 8.17 17.54 -31.63
CA GLU A 439 7.62 18.89 -31.48
C GLU A 439 6.13 18.99 -31.86
N ASP A 440 5.67 18.18 -32.82
CA ASP A 440 4.28 18.13 -33.28
C ASP A 440 3.38 17.16 -32.51
N ALA A 441 3.95 16.36 -31.59
CA ALA A 441 3.19 15.31 -30.94
C ALA A 441 2.32 15.85 -29.80
N TRP A 442 1.12 15.29 -29.70
CA TRP A 442 0.28 15.47 -28.53
C TRP A 442 0.69 14.49 -27.43
N SER A 443 0.87 15.00 -26.23
CA SER A 443 1.06 14.18 -25.02
C SER A 443 -0.26 14.07 -24.27
N ASP A 444 -0.69 12.85 -23.98
CA ASP A 444 -1.98 12.57 -23.36
C ASP A 444 -1.81 12.32 -21.84
N TYR A 445 -2.66 12.94 -21.04
CA TYR A 445 -2.65 12.86 -19.58
C TYR A 445 -4.06 12.58 -19.06
N THR A 446 -4.17 11.75 -18.04
CA THR A 446 -5.41 11.56 -17.28
C THR A 446 -5.37 12.38 -16.00
N ILE A 447 -6.35 13.24 -15.80
CA ILE A 447 -6.48 14.07 -14.60
C ILE A 447 -7.67 13.56 -13.80
N PRO A 448 -7.50 13.22 -12.50
CA PRO A 448 -8.59 12.75 -11.67
C PRO A 448 -9.66 13.83 -11.47
N THR A 449 -10.92 13.44 -11.36
CA THR A 449 -12.04 14.35 -11.15
C THR A 449 -11.88 15.19 -9.89
N THR A 450 -11.23 14.64 -8.87
CA THR A 450 -10.92 15.31 -7.58
C THR A 450 -9.98 16.51 -7.72
N ALA A 451 -9.24 16.63 -8.83
CA ALA A 451 -8.40 17.80 -9.10
C ALA A 451 -9.23 19.04 -9.51
N PHE A 452 -10.45 18.80 -9.99
CA PHE A 452 -11.38 19.88 -10.38
C PHE A 452 -12.37 20.20 -9.27
N ARG A 453 -12.92 21.40 -9.29
CA ARG A 453 -13.98 21.85 -8.39
C ARG A 453 -15.22 22.27 -9.18
N ALA A 454 -16.37 22.26 -8.55
CA ALA A 454 -17.59 22.79 -9.13
C ALA A 454 -17.44 24.30 -9.39
N GLY A 455 -17.87 24.74 -10.57
CA GLY A 455 -17.75 26.12 -11.02
C GLY A 455 -16.43 26.42 -11.73
N SER A 456 -15.86 27.57 -11.47
CA SER A 456 -14.66 28.08 -12.16
C SER A 456 -13.40 27.33 -11.76
N ASN A 457 -12.66 26.82 -12.76
CA ASN A 457 -11.35 26.18 -12.62
C ASN A 457 -10.33 26.98 -13.42
N ASN A 458 -9.22 27.35 -12.78
CA ASN A 458 -8.12 28.05 -13.44
C ASN A 458 -7.08 27.02 -13.90
N ILE A 459 -6.72 27.13 -15.18
CA ILE A 459 -5.64 26.35 -15.80
C ILE A 459 -4.53 27.29 -16.14
N ALA A 460 -3.32 26.99 -15.69
CA ALA A 460 -2.12 27.76 -15.92
C ALA A 460 -1.01 26.84 -16.44
N VAL A 461 -0.33 27.28 -17.50
CA VAL A 461 0.75 26.52 -18.16
C VAL A 461 1.98 27.40 -18.25
N GLU A 462 3.15 26.89 -17.92
CA GLU A 462 4.43 27.47 -18.28
C GLU A 462 5.13 26.56 -19.28
N VAL A 463 5.65 27.15 -20.34
CA VAL A 463 6.46 26.47 -21.35
C VAL A 463 7.88 27.02 -21.28
N HIS A 464 8.85 26.11 -21.17
CA HIS A 464 10.27 26.41 -21.05
C HIS A 464 11.03 25.95 -22.28
N GLN A 465 11.89 26.82 -22.78
CA GLN A 465 12.82 26.55 -23.86
C GLN A 465 14.00 25.70 -23.37
N ALA A 466 14.60 24.89 -24.24
CA ALA A 466 15.83 24.15 -23.92
C ALA A 466 17.08 25.06 -23.89
N SER A 467 17.04 26.17 -24.61
CA SER A 467 18.15 27.14 -24.59
C SER A 467 17.70 28.53 -25.07
N GLY A 468 18.54 29.55 -24.84
CA GLY A 468 18.31 30.87 -25.40
C GLY A 468 18.41 30.97 -26.93
N THR A 469 18.75 29.88 -27.60
CA THR A 469 18.84 29.79 -29.08
C THR A 469 17.87 28.76 -29.66
N SER A 470 16.93 28.21 -28.87
CA SER A 470 15.92 27.28 -29.37
C SER A 470 15.19 27.87 -30.56
N SER A 471 14.90 27.08 -31.63
CA SER A 471 14.36 27.60 -32.92
C SER A 471 12.94 28.13 -32.75
N ASP A 472 12.16 27.47 -31.98
CA ASP A 472 10.71 27.54 -31.94
C ASP A 472 10.13 27.33 -30.52
N MET A 473 8.85 27.51 -30.38
CA MET A 473 8.07 27.21 -29.18
C MET A 473 6.60 27.02 -29.56
N ARG A 474 5.93 26.11 -28.92
CA ARG A 474 4.49 25.93 -29.13
C ARG A 474 3.75 25.54 -27.84
N MET A 475 2.48 25.93 -27.78
CA MET A 475 1.53 25.53 -26.78
C MET A 475 0.13 25.40 -27.34
N ASP A 476 -0.44 24.24 -27.25
CA ASP A 476 -1.88 23.98 -27.43
C ASP A 476 -2.36 22.96 -26.41
N LEU A 477 -3.65 23.01 -26.05
CA LEU A 477 -4.23 22.14 -25.07
C LEU A 477 -5.68 21.82 -25.41
N VAL A 478 -6.03 20.53 -25.24
CA VAL A 478 -7.41 20.05 -25.31
C VAL A 478 -7.76 19.40 -23.97
N LEU A 479 -8.91 19.76 -23.40
CA LEU A 479 -9.43 19.18 -22.18
C LEU A 479 -10.83 18.65 -22.40
N ARG A 480 -11.04 17.37 -22.06
CA ARG A 480 -12.34 16.67 -22.17
C ARG A 480 -12.69 16.02 -20.85
N GLY A 481 -13.94 16.17 -20.43
CA GLY A 481 -14.55 15.38 -19.36
C GLY A 481 -15.28 14.20 -19.97
N GLU A 482 -14.94 12.99 -19.52
CA GLU A 482 -15.58 11.75 -19.97
C GLU A 482 -16.68 11.40 -18.98
N THR A 483 -17.91 11.25 -19.47
CA THR A 483 -19.07 10.89 -18.65
C THR A 483 -19.15 9.39 -18.44
N THR A 484 -19.79 8.94 -17.36
CA THR A 484 -19.92 7.53 -16.98
C THR A 484 -20.75 6.70 -17.95
N ALA A 485 -21.16 7.27 -19.02
CA ALA A 485 -21.98 6.59 -19.98
C ALA A 485 -21.66 7.08 -21.40
N GLY A 486 -21.09 6.22 -22.25
CA GLY A 486 -21.04 6.06 -23.70
C GLY A 486 -20.15 6.96 -24.51
N GLY A 487 -19.15 6.32 -25.03
CA GLY A 487 -18.23 6.89 -26.01
C GLY A 487 -18.81 6.97 -27.41
N GLY A 488 -18.24 7.84 -28.16
CA GLY A 488 -18.37 7.90 -29.62
C GLY A 488 -17.26 8.75 -30.19
N GLY A 489 -16.30 8.09 -30.83
CA GLY A 489 -15.27 8.74 -31.65
C GLY A 489 -13.88 8.72 -31.03
N GLY A 490 -13.14 7.61 -31.15
CA GLY A 490 -11.74 7.46 -30.81
C GLY A 490 -11.46 7.35 -29.31
N GLY A 491 -12.46 7.11 -28.45
CA GLY A 491 -12.36 6.83 -27.04
C GLY A 491 -12.62 5.37 -26.72
N ASP A 492 -12.21 4.92 -25.55
CA ASP A 492 -12.43 3.55 -25.09
C ASP A 492 -13.93 3.22 -25.00
N ASN A 493 -14.31 2.05 -25.49
CA ASN A 493 -15.65 1.50 -25.29
C ASN A 493 -15.81 1.07 -23.84
N ILE A 494 -16.90 1.47 -23.19
CA ILE A 494 -17.20 1.14 -21.79
C ILE A 494 -18.31 0.10 -21.75
N SER A 495 -18.08 -0.98 -21.00
CA SER A 495 -19.07 -2.04 -20.80
C SER A 495 -20.28 -1.58 -20.00
N ASP A 496 -21.38 -2.32 -20.13
CA ASP A 496 -22.49 -2.22 -19.18
C ASP A 496 -21.97 -2.50 -17.75
N PRO A 497 -22.63 -1.92 -16.74
CA PRO A 497 -22.25 -2.15 -15.35
C PRO A 497 -22.37 -3.63 -14.95
N LEU A 498 -21.31 -4.13 -14.33
CA LEU A 498 -21.26 -5.41 -13.64
C LEU A 498 -21.51 -5.17 -12.15
N PHE A 499 -22.44 -5.89 -11.55
CA PHE A 499 -22.70 -5.89 -10.11
C PHE A 499 -22.27 -7.24 -9.53
N LEU A 500 -21.37 -7.21 -8.58
CA LEU A 500 -20.92 -8.43 -7.91
C LEU A 500 -21.94 -8.85 -6.85
N THR A 501 -22.21 -10.14 -6.77
CA THR A 501 -23.10 -10.75 -5.76
C THR A 501 -22.34 -11.61 -4.74
N GLU A 502 -21.06 -11.84 -5.00
CA GLU A 502 -20.13 -12.59 -4.16
C GLU A 502 -18.70 -12.08 -4.41
N PRO A 503 -17.74 -12.30 -3.51
CA PRO A 503 -16.33 -12.00 -3.78
C PRO A 503 -15.88 -12.66 -5.07
N ALA A 504 -15.08 -11.93 -5.87
CA ALA A 504 -14.75 -12.36 -7.20
C ALA A 504 -13.30 -12.03 -7.59
N ARG A 505 -12.67 -12.95 -8.31
CA ARG A 505 -11.44 -12.69 -9.05
C ARG A 505 -11.81 -12.37 -10.50
N LEU A 506 -12.01 -11.06 -10.77
CA LEU A 506 -12.34 -10.58 -12.10
C LEU A 506 -11.09 -10.65 -12.98
N ARG A 507 -11.16 -11.43 -14.04
CA ARG A 507 -10.18 -11.47 -15.11
C ARG A 507 -10.82 -11.03 -16.43
N ALA A 508 -10.17 -10.15 -17.17
CA ALA A 508 -10.70 -9.64 -18.42
C ALA A 508 -9.61 -9.44 -19.49
N ARG A 509 -10.00 -9.74 -20.72
CA ARG A 509 -9.20 -9.49 -21.93
C ARG A 509 -10.05 -8.82 -23.00
N ALA A 510 -9.47 -7.87 -23.70
CA ALA A 510 -10.04 -7.36 -24.93
C ALA A 510 -9.63 -8.23 -26.12
N TYR A 511 -10.51 -8.33 -27.10
CA TYR A 511 -10.25 -9.02 -28.35
C TYR A 511 -10.55 -8.08 -29.53
N ASN A 512 -9.58 -7.91 -30.41
CA ASN A 512 -9.75 -7.12 -31.63
C ASN A 512 -10.25 -8.04 -32.75
N ASN A 513 -11.51 -7.89 -33.14
CA ASN A 513 -12.14 -8.71 -34.17
C ASN A 513 -11.51 -8.51 -35.54
N ASP A 514 -10.96 -7.34 -35.86
CA ASP A 514 -10.38 -7.03 -37.15
C ASP A 514 -9.00 -7.70 -37.34
N THR A 515 -8.21 -7.75 -36.29
CA THR A 515 -6.84 -8.30 -36.33
C THR A 515 -6.75 -9.72 -35.77
N GLY A 516 -7.74 -10.17 -35.01
CA GLY A 516 -7.72 -11.44 -34.28
C GLY A 516 -6.78 -11.42 -33.07
N GLU A 517 -6.42 -10.22 -32.58
CA GLU A 517 -5.46 -10.04 -31.51
C GLU A 517 -6.13 -9.95 -30.12
N TRP A 518 -5.59 -10.69 -29.15
CA TRP A 518 -5.94 -10.60 -27.75
C TRP A 518 -5.09 -9.57 -27.03
N SER A 519 -5.68 -8.84 -26.10
CA SER A 519 -4.94 -7.99 -25.17
C SER A 519 -4.22 -8.81 -24.10
N ALA A 520 -3.28 -8.17 -23.39
CA ALA A 520 -2.82 -8.65 -22.10
C ALA A 520 -3.98 -8.81 -21.10
N LEU A 521 -3.83 -9.72 -20.13
CA LEU A 521 -4.79 -9.95 -19.06
C LEU A 521 -4.79 -8.79 -18.06
N ASN A 522 -5.97 -8.25 -17.76
CA ASN A 522 -6.15 -7.46 -16.54
C ASN A 522 -6.90 -8.31 -15.51
N GLU A 523 -6.40 -8.31 -14.30
CA GLU A 523 -6.92 -9.10 -13.17
C GLU A 523 -7.07 -8.22 -11.96
N ALA A 524 -8.19 -8.36 -11.25
CA ALA A 524 -8.41 -7.70 -9.98
C ALA A 524 -9.23 -8.59 -9.04
N LEU A 525 -8.91 -8.54 -7.77
CA LEU A 525 -9.59 -9.27 -6.73
C LEU A 525 -10.55 -8.32 -5.99
N PHE A 526 -11.80 -8.72 -5.87
CA PHE A 526 -12.84 -7.96 -5.20
C PHE A 526 -13.40 -8.72 -4.01
N THR A 527 -13.51 -8.05 -2.88
CA THR A 527 -14.32 -8.45 -1.74
C THR A 527 -15.63 -7.68 -1.73
N LEU A 528 -16.67 -8.27 -1.16
CA LEU A 528 -18.02 -7.70 -1.23
C LEU A 528 -18.51 -7.27 0.14
N ASP A 529 -19.09 -6.04 0.20
CA ASP A 529 -19.72 -5.49 1.40
C ASP A 529 -18.81 -5.46 2.64
N THR A 530 -17.49 -5.41 2.43
CA THR A 530 -16.46 -5.31 3.48
C THR A 530 -15.87 -3.90 3.57
N GLU A 531 -15.14 -3.64 4.64
CA GLU A 531 -14.28 -2.44 4.75
C GLU A 531 -12.81 -2.85 4.66
N PRO A 532 -11.90 -2.01 4.14
CA PRO A 532 -10.48 -2.27 4.24
C PRO A 532 -10.04 -2.34 5.71
N ALA A 533 -9.10 -3.24 6.03
CA ALA A 533 -8.46 -3.24 7.34
C ALA A 533 -7.65 -1.95 7.53
N GLY A 534 -7.76 -1.36 8.70
CA GLY A 534 -7.07 -0.12 9.03
C GLY A 534 -7.03 0.15 10.53
N ASN A 535 -6.38 1.23 10.91
CA ASN A 535 -6.43 1.74 12.26
C ASN A 535 -7.89 2.11 12.60
N GLY A 536 -8.39 1.67 13.76
CA GLY A 536 -9.77 1.88 14.21
C GLY A 536 -10.74 0.76 13.89
N ASN A 537 -10.36 -0.28 13.12
CA ASN A 537 -11.20 -1.47 12.93
C ASN A 537 -10.48 -2.81 13.12
N LEU A 538 -9.16 -2.86 13.06
CA LEU A 538 -8.37 -4.06 13.28
C LEU A 538 -7.32 -3.82 14.36
N VAL A 539 -7.33 -4.61 15.42
CA VAL A 539 -6.35 -4.52 16.51
C VAL A 539 -5.61 -5.85 16.72
N ILE A 540 -4.39 -5.78 17.24
CA ILE A 540 -3.69 -6.94 17.79
C ILE A 540 -4.21 -7.09 19.22
N ALA A 541 -5.05 -8.08 19.44
CA ALA A 541 -5.77 -8.27 20.69
C ALA A 541 -4.95 -9.06 21.72
N GLU A 542 -4.06 -9.95 21.28
CA GLU A 542 -3.24 -10.77 22.15
C GLU A 542 -1.91 -11.15 21.48
N MET A 543 -0.82 -11.20 22.24
CA MET A 543 0.50 -11.63 21.80
C MET A 543 1.13 -12.56 22.83
N HIS A 544 1.46 -13.79 22.45
CA HIS A 544 2.23 -14.68 23.28
C HIS A 544 3.66 -14.79 22.75
N TYR A 545 4.47 -13.79 23.10
CA TYR A 545 5.83 -13.61 22.58
C TYR A 545 6.87 -14.46 23.33
N HIS A 546 6.59 -14.86 24.56
CA HIS A 546 7.48 -15.68 25.39
C HIS A 546 6.69 -16.76 26.14
N PRO A 547 6.26 -17.82 25.46
CA PRO A 547 5.57 -18.93 26.09
C PRO A 547 6.43 -19.64 27.17
N ALA A 548 5.78 -20.28 28.15
CA ALA A 548 6.48 -21.15 29.06
C ALA A 548 7.10 -22.36 28.34
N ASP A 549 8.18 -22.90 28.93
CA ASP A 549 8.81 -24.12 28.41
C ASP A 549 7.80 -25.28 28.30
N PRO A 550 7.91 -26.14 27.25
CA PRO A 550 7.11 -27.34 27.14
C PRO A 550 7.26 -28.22 28.38
N ALA A 551 6.14 -28.58 29.01
CA ALA A 551 6.15 -29.28 30.31
C ALA A 551 5.53 -30.67 30.26
N THR A 552 4.61 -30.91 29.32
CA THR A 552 3.93 -32.23 29.20
C THR A 552 4.70 -33.15 28.23
N PRO A 553 4.60 -34.49 28.41
CA PRO A 553 5.21 -35.41 27.45
C PRO A 553 4.72 -35.24 26.04
N GLU A 554 3.46 -34.83 25.86
CA GLU A 554 2.80 -34.58 24.58
C GLU A 554 3.39 -33.36 23.91
N GLU A 555 3.59 -32.26 24.63
CA GLU A 555 4.27 -31.04 24.14
C GLU A 555 5.71 -31.35 23.72
N ILE A 556 6.48 -31.97 24.62
CA ILE A 556 7.88 -32.30 24.38
C ILE A 556 8.05 -33.21 23.16
N ALA A 557 7.07 -34.13 22.90
CA ALA A 557 7.09 -34.98 21.73
C ALA A 557 6.92 -34.21 20.40
N ILE A 558 6.25 -33.06 20.43
CA ILE A 558 6.05 -32.20 19.25
C ILE A 558 7.22 -31.23 19.12
N SER A 559 7.51 -30.45 20.16
CA SER A 559 8.63 -29.50 20.16
C SER A 559 9.18 -29.25 21.55
N ASN A 560 10.53 -29.16 21.65
CA ASN A 560 11.22 -28.70 22.84
C ASN A 560 11.54 -27.20 22.79
N ASP A 561 11.21 -26.51 21.69
CA ASP A 561 11.40 -25.08 21.52
C ASP A 561 10.13 -24.36 22.00
N ARG A 562 10.24 -23.55 23.05
CA ARG A 562 9.10 -22.79 23.56
C ARG A 562 8.53 -21.82 22.54
N ASP A 563 9.38 -21.28 21.68
CA ASP A 563 8.96 -20.33 20.65
C ASP A 563 7.97 -20.94 19.66
N ASP A 564 7.96 -22.28 19.47
CA ASP A 564 6.96 -22.96 18.64
C ASP A 564 5.51 -22.84 19.14
N TYR A 565 5.34 -22.38 20.39
CA TYR A 565 4.03 -22.15 21.01
C TYR A 565 3.62 -20.67 20.98
N GLU A 566 4.37 -19.79 20.28
CA GLU A 566 4.02 -18.38 20.09
C GLU A 566 2.77 -18.22 19.23
N PHE A 567 2.02 -17.15 19.52
CA PHE A 567 0.92 -16.71 18.68
C PHE A 567 0.70 -15.19 18.75
N LEU A 568 0.01 -14.67 17.73
CA LEU A 568 -0.56 -13.35 17.66
C LEU A 568 -2.05 -13.49 17.36
N GLU A 569 -2.90 -12.72 18.03
CA GLU A 569 -4.32 -12.68 17.75
C GLU A 569 -4.73 -11.30 17.24
N LEU A 570 -5.48 -11.25 16.14
CA LEU A 570 -6.09 -10.05 15.63
C LEU A 570 -7.61 -10.11 15.81
N LEU A 571 -8.22 -8.94 16.07
CA LEU A 571 -9.63 -8.78 16.32
C LEU A 571 -10.20 -7.67 15.44
N ASN A 572 -11.33 -7.95 14.79
CA ASN A 572 -12.13 -6.89 14.16
C ASN A 572 -12.97 -6.18 15.22
N ILE A 573 -12.62 -4.93 15.53
CA ILE A 573 -13.36 -4.07 16.46
C ILE A 573 -14.38 -3.17 15.76
N GLY A 574 -14.42 -3.20 14.42
CA GLY A 574 -15.34 -2.42 13.61
C GLY A 574 -16.75 -2.98 13.61
N SER A 575 -17.70 -2.19 13.12
CA SER A 575 -19.11 -2.58 12.99
C SER A 575 -19.44 -3.35 11.71
N ARG A 576 -18.46 -3.50 10.81
CA ARG A 576 -18.59 -4.20 9.53
C ARG A 576 -17.50 -5.26 9.38
N ALA A 577 -17.73 -6.21 8.48
CA ALA A 577 -16.71 -7.17 8.09
C ALA A 577 -15.55 -6.43 7.42
N ILE A 578 -14.33 -6.82 7.74
CA ILE A 578 -13.10 -6.24 7.16
C ILE A 578 -12.44 -7.22 6.21
N ASP A 579 -11.85 -6.66 5.16
CA ASP A 579 -11.05 -7.40 4.19
C ASP A 579 -9.58 -7.39 4.63
N LEU A 580 -9.03 -8.57 4.89
CA LEU A 580 -7.62 -8.76 5.25
C LEU A 580 -6.72 -9.08 4.06
N THR A 581 -7.25 -9.10 2.83
CA THR A 581 -6.45 -9.35 1.61
C THR A 581 -5.26 -8.39 1.55
N GLY A 582 -4.03 -8.95 1.51
CA GLY A 582 -2.80 -8.15 1.43
C GLY A 582 -2.38 -7.45 2.73
N VAL A 583 -3.14 -7.59 3.82
CA VAL A 583 -2.70 -7.19 5.16
C VAL A 583 -1.51 -8.07 5.57
N ARG A 584 -0.43 -7.46 6.05
CA ARG A 584 0.81 -8.17 6.32
C ARG A 584 1.62 -7.57 7.44
N PHE A 585 2.44 -8.39 8.08
CA PHE A 585 3.49 -7.91 8.96
C PHE A 585 4.73 -7.54 8.14
N SER A 586 5.35 -6.41 8.47
CA SER A 586 6.62 -5.97 7.89
C SER A 586 7.75 -5.90 8.92
N ALA A 587 7.43 -6.10 10.20
CA ALA A 587 8.36 -6.29 11.30
C ALA A 587 7.69 -7.10 12.41
N GLY A 588 8.48 -7.85 13.17
CA GLY A 588 8.07 -8.86 14.14
C GLY A 588 8.11 -10.25 13.48
N VAL A 589 7.03 -10.66 12.90
CA VAL A 589 6.90 -11.93 12.18
C VAL A 589 6.81 -11.74 10.67
N ASN A 590 6.99 -12.79 9.90
CA ASN A 590 6.80 -12.77 8.45
C ASN A 590 5.49 -13.48 8.09
N PHE A 591 4.49 -12.70 7.74
CA PHE A 591 3.16 -13.20 7.37
C PHE A 591 2.41 -12.19 6.48
N ALA A 592 1.63 -12.68 5.54
CA ALA A 592 0.64 -11.92 4.79
C ALA A 592 -0.64 -12.75 4.67
N PHE A 593 -1.79 -12.11 4.88
CA PHE A 593 -3.07 -12.79 4.73
C PHE A 593 -3.33 -13.21 3.29
N PRO A 594 -3.84 -14.42 3.07
CA PRO A 594 -4.30 -14.87 1.77
C PRO A 594 -5.41 -13.98 1.21
N ASP A 595 -5.55 -14.02 -0.10
CA ASP A 595 -6.64 -13.35 -0.81
C ASP A 595 -8.02 -13.82 -0.31
N ASN A 596 -9.00 -12.91 -0.25
CA ASN A 596 -10.36 -13.14 0.22
C ASN A 596 -10.47 -13.56 1.70
N THR A 597 -9.49 -13.25 2.52
CA THR A 597 -9.63 -13.40 3.96
C THR A 597 -10.51 -12.27 4.51
N VAL A 598 -11.65 -12.62 5.06
CA VAL A 598 -12.62 -11.67 5.63
C VAL A 598 -12.80 -11.98 7.11
N LEU A 599 -12.80 -10.94 7.93
CA LEU A 599 -13.01 -11.04 9.38
C LEU A 599 -14.28 -10.28 9.76
N SER A 600 -15.30 -10.99 10.25
CA SER A 600 -16.59 -10.42 10.66
C SER A 600 -16.45 -9.51 11.90
N PRO A 601 -17.41 -8.61 12.17
CA PRO A 601 -17.41 -7.82 13.41
C PRO A 601 -17.29 -8.71 14.66
N GLY A 602 -16.31 -8.38 15.51
CA GLY A 602 -16.04 -9.14 16.74
C GLY A 602 -15.33 -10.47 16.54
N GLU A 603 -15.09 -10.89 15.30
CA GLU A 603 -14.37 -12.13 14.99
C GLU A 603 -12.86 -11.95 15.22
N ARG A 604 -12.23 -13.08 15.60
CA ARG A 604 -10.79 -13.16 15.89
C ARG A 604 -10.11 -14.10 14.91
N VAL A 605 -8.86 -13.79 14.58
CA VAL A 605 -7.98 -14.67 13.81
C VAL A 605 -6.65 -14.81 14.54
N VAL A 606 -6.16 -16.04 14.68
CA VAL A 606 -4.92 -16.36 15.38
C VAL A 606 -3.83 -16.68 14.36
N LEU A 607 -2.71 -16.01 14.47
CA LEU A 607 -1.49 -16.34 13.75
C LEU A 607 -0.60 -17.13 14.68
N LEU A 608 -0.28 -18.36 14.32
CA LEU A 608 0.51 -19.28 15.15
C LEU A 608 1.81 -19.65 14.44
N ARG A 609 2.83 -19.98 15.20
CA ARG A 609 4.14 -20.32 14.65
C ARG A 609 4.21 -21.76 14.19
N ASN A 610 3.60 -22.68 14.94
CA ASN A 610 3.61 -24.11 14.65
C ASN A 610 2.25 -24.71 15.02
N GLN A 611 1.51 -25.19 14.03
CA GLN A 611 0.17 -25.71 14.20
C GLN A 611 0.13 -26.87 15.22
N LEU A 612 1.02 -27.86 15.09
CA LEU A 612 1.00 -29.04 15.96
C LEU A 612 1.32 -28.69 17.41
N ALA A 613 2.27 -27.78 17.63
CA ALA A 613 2.60 -27.27 18.95
C ALA A 613 1.42 -26.51 19.56
N TYR A 614 0.80 -25.65 18.76
CA TYR A 614 -0.39 -24.92 19.18
C TYR A 614 -1.54 -25.86 19.58
N GLU A 615 -1.90 -26.83 18.73
CA GLU A 615 -3.01 -27.77 18.99
C GLU A 615 -2.81 -28.57 20.26
N VAL A 616 -1.57 -28.97 20.54
CA VAL A 616 -1.26 -29.78 21.74
C VAL A 616 -1.42 -28.95 23.01
N ARG A 617 -1.07 -27.68 23.00
CA ARG A 617 -1.08 -26.78 24.17
C ARG A 617 -2.43 -26.08 24.39
N TYR A 618 -3.01 -25.53 23.32
CA TYR A 618 -4.16 -24.64 23.39
C TYR A 618 -5.47 -25.29 22.88
N GLY A 619 -5.36 -26.41 22.21
CA GLY A 619 -6.49 -27.03 21.51
C GLY A 619 -6.64 -26.54 20.07
N GLY A 620 -7.47 -27.24 19.29
CA GLY A 620 -7.68 -26.91 17.89
C GLY A 620 -8.62 -25.71 17.70
N LEU A 621 -8.31 -24.87 16.75
CA LEU A 621 -9.19 -23.81 16.23
C LEU A 621 -9.84 -24.27 14.91
N PRO A 622 -11.02 -23.75 14.55
CA PRO A 622 -11.56 -23.91 13.20
C PRO A 622 -10.56 -23.43 12.15
N ALA A 623 -10.41 -24.15 11.05
CA ALA A 623 -9.42 -23.86 10.01
C ALA A 623 -9.54 -22.45 9.39
N THR A 624 -10.67 -21.78 9.54
CA THR A 624 -10.90 -20.39 9.09
C THR A 624 -10.42 -19.34 10.08
N GLN A 625 -10.02 -19.73 11.27
CA GLN A 625 -9.67 -18.82 12.36
C GLN A 625 -8.17 -18.76 12.67
N TRP A 626 -7.34 -19.44 11.91
CA TRP A 626 -5.91 -19.41 12.13
C TRP A 626 -5.08 -19.52 10.84
N PHE A 627 -3.83 -19.05 10.91
CA PHE A 627 -2.80 -19.17 9.88
C PHE A 627 -1.44 -19.38 10.54
N GLU A 628 -0.49 -20.01 9.82
CA GLU A 628 0.89 -20.08 10.28
C GLU A 628 1.74 -18.92 9.75
N TYR A 629 2.57 -18.37 10.62
CA TYR A 629 3.58 -17.40 10.23
C TYR A 629 5.00 -17.99 10.27
N SER A 630 5.95 -17.37 9.61
CA SER A 630 7.37 -17.70 9.72
C SER A 630 8.15 -16.62 10.49
N GLY A 631 9.29 -17.04 11.07
CA GLY A 631 10.05 -16.22 12.02
C GLY A 631 9.66 -16.53 13.46
N ARG A 632 9.93 -15.62 14.36
CA ARG A 632 9.59 -15.70 15.79
C ARG A 632 9.51 -14.31 16.38
N LEU A 633 8.78 -14.17 17.48
CA LEU A 633 8.77 -12.97 18.29
C LEU A 633 10.02 -12.93 19.19
N SER A 634 10.52 -11.74 19.48
CA SER A 634 11.68 -11.58 20.36
C SER A 634 11.25 -11.65 21.82
N ASN A 635 11.89 -12.51 22.60
CA ASN A 635 11.63 -12.62 24.04
C ASN A 635 12.02 -11.36 24.83
N ASP A 636 12.99 -10.57 24.32
CA ASP A 636 13.47 -9.33 24.94
C ASP A 636 12.72 -8.07 24.45
N GLY A 637 11.66 -8.26 23.62
CA GLY A 637 10.91 -7.17 23.00
C GLY A 637 11.44 -6.78 21.62
N GLU A 638 10.53 -6.30 20.77
CA GLU A 638 10.84 -5.84 19.43
C GLU A 638 9.76 -4.90 18.88
N ARG A 639 9.99 -4.43 17.66
CA ARG A 639 9.02 -3.63 16.93
C ARG A 639 8.10 -4.51 16.09
N ILE A 640 6.81 -4.32 16.26
CA ILE A 640 5.75 -4.91 15.44
C ILE A 640 5.22 -3.86 14.45
N ILE A 641 5.11 -4.23 13.19
CA ILE A 641 4.48 -3.40 12.17
C ILE A 641 3.50 -4.24 11.38
N LEU A 642 2.21 -3.93 11.51
CA LEU A 642 1.11 -4.47 10.71
C LEU A 642 0.72 -3.43 9.67
N LEU A 643 0.77 -3.79 8.40
CA LEU A 643 0.42 -2.93 7.27
C LEU A 643 -0.90 -3.38 6.65
N ALA A 644 -1.73 -2.42 6.28
CA ALA A 644 -2.87 -2.64 5.40
C ALA A 644 -2.41 -2.98 3.97
N ALA A 645 -3.34 -3.35 3.11
CA ALA A 645 -3.07 -3.70 1.71
C ALA A 645 -2.37 -2.57 0.93
N ASP A 646 -2.73 -1.32 1.21
CA ASP A 646 -2.15 -0.11 0.62
C ASP A 646 -0.79 0.29 1.21
N SER A 647 -0.24 -0.55 2.10
CA SER A 647 1.02 -0.32 2.84
C SER A 647 0.97 0.78 3.89
N VAL A 648 -0.21 1.30 4.22
CA VAL A 648 -0.40 2.17 5.38
C VAL A 648 -0.32 1.32 6.66
N ALA A 649 0.33 1.84 7.70
CA ALA A 649 0.41 1.11 8.95
C ALA A 649 -0.96 1.08 9.65
N VAL A 650 -1.46 -0.13 9.90
CA VAL A 650 -2.56 -0.37 10.84
C VAL A 650 -2.05 -0.16 12.25
N HIS A 651 -0.92 -0.82 12.58
CA HIS A 651 -0.21 -0.65 13.83
C HIS A 651 1.30 -0.59 13.61
N SER A 652 1.99 0.24 14.40
CA SER A 652 3.45 0.30 14.42
C SER A 652 3.90 0.68 15.83
N PHE A 653 4.29 -0.31 16.63
CA PHE A 653 4.67 -0.13 18.02
C PHE A 653 5.81 -1.07 18.39
N SER A 654 6.39 -0.89 19.60
CA SER A 654 7.34 -1.83 20.19
C SER A 654 6.82 -2.30 21.53
N TYR A 655 6.91 -3.60 21.78
CA TYR A 655 6.72 -4.18 23.12
C TYR A 655 8.07 -4.47 23.77
N ASN A 656 8.07 -4.75 25.08
CA ASN A 656 9.27 -5.05 25.85
C ASN A 656 8.95 -6.04 26.98
N ASP A 657 9.96 -6.72 27.49
CA ASP A 657 9.90 -7.63 28.63
C ASP A 657 10.08 -6.89 29.98
N GLN A 658 10.62 -5.66 29.98
CA GLN A 658 10.95 -4.90 31.16
C GLN A 658 9.80 -3.99 31.63
N PRO A 659 9.69 -3.72 32.95
CA PRO A 659 8.71 -2.75 33.46
C PRO A 659 8.76 -1.42 32.70
N PRO A 660 7.64 -0.79 32.38
CA PRO A 660 6.28 -1.05 32.93
C PRO A 660 5.45 -2.14 32.23
N TRP A 661 6.03 -2.95 31.36
CA TRP A 661 5.33 -4.05 30.72
C TRP A 661 5.02 -5.19 31.71
N PRO A 662 3.93 -5.95 31.52
CA PRO A 662 3.51 -7.01 32.42
C PRO A 662 4.54 -8.14 32.54
N ALA A 663 5.28 -8.21 33.65
CA ALA A 663 6.36 -9.19 33.82
C ALA A 663 5.89 -10.66 33.80
N ALA A 664 4.62 -10.95 34.15
CA ALA A 664 4.10 -12.31 34.11
C ALA A 664 3.96 -12.88 32.67
N ALA A 665 3.97 -12.02 31.65
CA ALA A 665 3.95 -12.45 30.26
C ALA A 665 5.35 -12.84 29.73
N ASP A 666 6.39 -12.65 30.49
CA ASP A 666 7.77 -12.96 30.16
C ASP A 666 8.15 -14.37 30.64
N GLY A 667 7.75 -15.39 29.90
CA GLY A 667 8.16 -16.79 30.10
C GLY A 667 7.47 -17.55 31.25
N GLU A 668 6.60 -16.90 32.04
CA GLU A 668 5.91 -17.53 33.16
C GLU A 668 4.59 -18.21 32.76
N GLY A 669 4.20 -18.04 31.50
CA GLY A 669 3.05 -18.72 30.89
C GLY A 669 1.91 -17.84 30.41
N PRO A 670 1.53 -16.75 31.10
CA PRO A 670 0.57 -15.79 30.52
C PRO A 670 1.06 -15.14 29.24
N SER A 671 0.14 -14.70 28.38
CA SER A 671 0.38 -13.87 27.19
C SER A 671 0.27 -12.37 27.55
N LEU A 672 0.63 -11.49 26.63
CA LEU A 672 0.23 -10.08 26.65
C LEU A 672 -1.14 -9.97 25.99
N ALA A 673 -2.16 -9.56 26.70
CA ALA A 673 -3.49 -9.32 26.18
C ALA A 673 -3.85 -7.83 26.24
N LEU A 674 -4.41 -7.30 25.16
CA LEU A 674 -4.79 -5.89 25.03
C LEU A 674 -6.02 -5.62 25.89
N VAL A 675 -5.90 -4.67 26.80
CA VAL A 675 -6.98 -4.30 27.71
C VAL A 675 -8.03 -3.51 26.96
N ASN A 676 -9.27 -3.97 27.03
CA ASN A 676 -10.43 -3.34 26.39
C ASN A 676 -10.20 -3.06 24.88
N PRO A 677 -9.92 -4.08 24.08
CA PRO A 677 -9.51 -3.92 22.67
C PRO A 677 -10.53 -3.16 21.82
N THR A 678 -11.82 -3.23 22.17
CA THR A 678 -12.89 -2.52 21.44
C THR A 678 -12.85 -0.98 21.60
N SER A 679 -12.06 -0.46 22.55
CA SER A 679 -11.84 0.97 22.69
C SER A 679 -10.67 1.49 21.84
N ASP A 680 -10.03 0.63 21.05
CA ASP A 680 -8.86 0.92 20.20
C ASP A 680 -7.71 1.58 20.98
N PRO A 681 -7.23 0.95 22.08
CA PRO A 681 -6.16 1.53 22.88
C PRO A 681 -4.84 1.52 22.10
N ASP A 682 -3.99 2.53 22.34
CA ASP A 682 -2.66 2.61 21.72
C ASP A 682 -1.79 1.40 22.16
N PRO A 683 -1.45 0.47 21.27
CA PRO A 683 -0.65 -0.71 21.59
C PRO A 683 0.82 -0.38 21.91
N GLY A 684 1.29 0.85 21.67
CA GLY A 684 2.62 1.30 22.06
C GLY A 684 2.77 1.63 23.54
N LEU A 685 1.68 1.69 24.28
CA LEU A 685 1.68 2.00 25.70
C LEU A 685 1.57 0.71 26.51
N ALA A 686 2.52 0.48 27.43
CA ALA A 686 2.50 -0.68 28.32
C ALA A 686 1.21 -0.80 29.14
N VAL A 687 0.59 0.33 29.51
CA VAL A 687 -0.69 0.39 30.24
C VAL A 687 -1.86 -0.17 29.42
N SER A 688 -1.75 -0.23 28.09
CA SER A 688 -2.75 -0.86 27.21
C SER A 688 -2.71 -2.40 27.29
N TRP A 689 -1.72 -2.99 27.95
CA TRP A 689 -1.53 -4.42 28.02
C TRP A 689 -1.56 -4.94 29.45
N ALA A 690 -2.11 -6.14 29.61
CA ALA A 690 -2.03 -6.89 30.85
C ALA A 690 -1.60 -8.33 30.55
N ALA A 691 -1.05 -9.01 31.56
CA ALA A 691 -0.86 -10.46 31.45
C ALA A 691 -2.23 -11.16 31.42
N SER A 692 -2.38 -12.14 30.53
CA SER A 692 -3.59 -12.96 30.48
C SER A 692 -3.83 -13.68 31.79
N ARG A 693 -5.09 -13.90 32.13
CA ARG A 693 -5.46 -14.65 33.35
C ARG A 693 -5.14 -16.14 33.19
N ALA A 694 -5.40 -16.67 32.04
CA ALA A 694 -5.08 -18.06 31.75
C ALA A 694 -3.57 -18.21 31.46
N ARG A 695 -2.96 -19.23 32.06
CA ARG A 695 -1.63 -19.64 31.67
C ARG A 695 -1.69 -20.21 30.26
N GLY A 696 -1.06 -19.52 29.32
CA GLY A 696 -1.16 -19.83 27.91
C GLY A 696 -1.99 -18.80 27.10
N GLY A 697 -2.63 -17.84 27.77
CA GLY A 697 -3.48 -16.89 27.06
C GLY A 697 -4.91 -17.39 26.80
N SER A 698 -5.62 -16.63 25.97
CA SER A 698 -7.01 -16.89 25.59
C SER A 698 -7.22 -16.94 24.07
N PRO A 699 -6.31 -17.54 23.28
CA PRO A 699 -6.36 -17.43 21.81
C PRO A 699 -7.70 -17.92 21.24
N GLY A 700 -8.27 -17.14 20.34
CA GLY A 700 -9.57 -17.39 19.71
C GLY A 700 -10.77 -16.98 20.57
N THR A 701 -10.54 -16.52 21.81
CA THR A 701 -11.62 -16.11 22.73
C THR A 701 -11.27 -14.77 23.39
N PRO A 702 -12.28 -13.98 23.80
CA PRO A 702 -12.02 -12.75 24.55
C PRO A 702 -11.29 -13.04 25.86
N GLU A 703 -10.19 -12.32 26.14
CA GLU A 703 -9.58 -12.36 27.48
C GLU A 703 -10.53 -11.74 28.49
N ALA A 704 -10.79 -12.45 29.55
CA ALA A 704 -11.58 -11.96 30.66
C ALA A 704 -10.66 -11.21 31.63
N PHE A 705 -10.38 -9.94 31.35
CA PHE A 705 -9.75 -9.07 32.33
C PHE A 705 -10.71 -8.82 33.47
N GLY A 706 -10.21 -9.00 34.65
CA GLY A 706 -10.91 -8.65 35.88
C GLY A 706 -11.27 -9.84 36.77
N THR A 707 -11.18 -9.57 38.02
CA THR A 707 -11.76 -10.39 39.09
C THR A 707 -13.26 -10.30 38.94
N ASP A 708 -13.96 -11.40 38.90
CA ASP A 708 -15.42 -11.34 39.06
C ASP A 708 -15.76 -10.94 40.50
N TYR A 709 -16.94 -10.37 40.68
CA TYR A 709 -17.38 -9.93 42.00
C TYR A 709 -17.29 -11.09 43.03
N ALA A 710 -17.58 -12.30 42.62
CA ALA A 710 -17.58 -13.46 43.51
C ALA A 710 -16.13 -13.78 43.99
N ALA A 711 -15.16 -13.75 43.11
CA ALA A 711 -13.75 -13.94 43.49
C ALA A 711 -13.24 -12.76 44.37
N TRP A 712 -13.55 -11.52 43.98
CA TRP A 712 -13.18 -10.34 44.73
C TRP A 712 -13.80 -10.31 46.15
N SER A 713 -15.09 -10.70 46.28
CA SER A 713 -15.77 -10.75 47.58
C SER A 713 -15.17 -11.77 48.52
N LEU A 714 -14.56 -12.87 48.01
CA LEU A 714 -13.83 -13.86 48.81
C LEU A 714 -12.52 -13.29 49.33
N ASP A 715 -11.81 -12.48 48.58
CA ASP A 715 -10.55 -11.86 49.02
C ASP A 715 -10.72 -10.95 50.26
N TYR A 716 -11.93 -10.35 50.35
CA TYR A 716 -12.28 -9.49 51.50
C TYR A 716 -13.15 -10.20 52.54
N ASN A 717 -13.44 -11.53 52.41
CA ASN A 717 -14.30 -12.29 53.30
C ASN A 717 -15.67 -11.64 53.55
N LEU A 718 -16.29 -11.07 52.54
CA LEU A 718 -17.54 -10.32 52.68
C LEU A 718 -18.67 -11.27 53.13
N ALA A 719 -19.39 -10.85 54.20
CA ALA A 719 -20.52 -11.59 54.70
C ALA A 719 -21.84 -11.26 53.93
N GLY A 720 -21.85 -10.09 53.23
CA GLY A 720 -22.97 -9.58 52.49
C GLY A 720 -22.88 -9.86 51.00
N GLY A 721 -24.03 -9.83 50.30
CA GLY A 721 -24.09 -9.93 48.84
C GLY A 721 -23.74 -8.61 48.13
N PRO A 722 -23.81 -8.55 46.77
CA PRO A 722 -23.47 -7.38 45.99
C PRO A 722 -24.13 -6.08 46.37
N GLY A 723 -25.39 -6.15 46.84
CA GLY A 723 -26.17 -5.00 47.28
C GLY A 723 -25.97 -4.60 48.73
N ASN A 724 -25.15 -5.29 49.52
CA ASN A 724 -24.78 -4.93 50.88
C ASN A 724 -23.71 -3.85 50.90
N ASP A 725 -23.62 -3.19 52.02
CA ASP A 725 -22.63 -2.18 52.38
C ASP A 725 -21.99 -2.62 53.70
N ASP A 726 -20.89 -3.36 53.59
CA ASP A 726 -20.31 -4.11 54.76
C ASP A 726 -19.55 -3.15 55.67
N ASP A 727 -19.05 -2.02 55.21
CA ASP A 727 -18.30 -1.02 56.01
C ASP A 727 -19.19 0.20 56.37
N SER A 728 -20.42 0.27 55.83
CA SER A 728 -21.43 1.28 56.18
C SER A 728 -21.06 2.71 55.75
N ASP A 729 -20.41 2.86 54.62
CA ASP A 729 -20.06 4.17 54.03
C ASP A 729 -21.10 4.72 53.06
N GLY A 730 -22.12 3.93 52.77
CA GLY A 730 -23.21 4.29 51.85
C GLY A 730 -22.98 3.83 50.39
N ILE A 731 -21.91 3.11 50.09
CA ILE A 731 -21.60 2.51 48.79
C ILE A 731 -21.81 1.01 48.93
N SER A 732 -22.49 0.39 47.99
CA SER A 732 -22.64 -1.08 48.04
C SER A 732 -21.36 -1.80 47.67
N ASN A 733 -21.14 -2.97 48.22
CA ASN A 733 -19.96 -3.82 47.90
C ASN A 733 -19.74 -4.00 46.39
N PHE A 734 -20.81 -4.08 45.59
CA PHE A 734 -20.65 -4.17 44.12
C PHE A 734 -20.18 -2.86 43.50
N MET A 735 -20.65 -1.74 44.00
CA MET A 735 -20.18 -0.43 43.51
C MET A 735 -18.73 -0.18 43.91
N GLU A 736 -18.31 -0.63 45.07
CA GLU A 736 -16.93 -0.57 45.54
C GLU A 736 -16.00 -1.43 44.68
N PHE A 737 -16.48 -2.65 44.32
CA PHE A 737 -15.81 -3.50 43.36
C PHE A 737 -15.57 -2.76 42.03
N LEU A 738 -16.62 -2.04 41.52
CA LEU A 738 -16.51 -1.29 40.26
C LEU A 738 -15.67 0.00 40.41
N TYR A 739 -15.59 0.60 41.61
CA TYR A 739 -14.73 1.75 41.86
C TYR A 739 -13.29 1.36 42.19
N GLY A 740 -13.04 0.12 42.58
CA GLY A 740 -11.77 -0.35 43.08
C GLY A 740 -11.45 0.19 44.47
N SER A 741 -12.50 0.43 45.28
CA SER A 741 -12.37 0.72 46.73
C SER A 741 -12.45 -0.56 47.55
N ARG A 742 -12.11 -0.43 48.82
CA ARG A 742 -12.12 -1.54 49.76
C ARG A 742 -13.45 -1.62 50.50
N PRO A 743 -14.14 -2.77 50.47
CA PRO A 743 -15.48 -2.94 51.04
C PRO A 743 -15.46 -3.14 52.58
N ASP A 744 -14.27 -3.10 53.16
CA ASP A 744 -14.05 -3.24 54.61
C ASP A 744 -13.47 -1.96 55.23
N LEU A 745 -13.45 -0.84 54.52
CA LEU A 745 -12.81 0.41 54.97
C LEU A 745 -13.58 1.65 54.49
N ALA A 746 -14.53 2.13 55.21
CA ALA A 746 -15.37 3.27 54.91
C ALA A 746 -14.70 4.62 54.52
N SER A 747 -13.41 4.74 54.61
CA SER A 747 -12.65 5.94 54.28
C SER A 747 -11.89 5.85 52.94
N ASP A 748 -12.01 4.74 52.21
CA ASP A 748 -11.17 4.44 51.06
C ASP A 748 -11.76 4.91 49.73
N ALA A 749 -13.10 5.15 49.65
CA ALA A 749 -13.72 5.52 48.37
C ALA A 749 -14.17 6.98 48.34
N PRO A 750 -13.64 7.79 47.43
CA PRO A 750 -14.33 8.96 46.99
C PRO A 750 -15.49 8.51 46.08
N GLY A 751 -16.71 8.58 46.54
CA GLY A 751 -17.89 8.41 45.70
C GLY A 751 -17.90 9.38 44.52
N PRO A 752 -18.75 9.18 43.52
CA PRO A 752 -18.84 10.06 42.38
C PRO A 752 -19.13 11.50 42.79
N ARG A 753 -18.43 12.47 42.22
CA ARG A 753 -18.58 13.88 42.50
C ARG A 753 -19.13 14.61 41.30
N ILE A 754 -20.08 15.50 41.54
CA ILE A 754 -20.68 16.36 40.51
C ILE A 754 -20.38 17.81 40.86
N ASP A 755 -19.74 18.52 39.97
CA ASP A 755 -19.39 19.94 40.10
C ASP A 755 -19.92 20.75 38.92
N VAL A 756 -20.09 22.06 39.12
CA VAL A 756 -20.32 23.00 38.02
C VAL A 756 -19.01 23.72 37.74
N GLU A 757 -18.45 23.50 36.56
CA GLU A 757 -17.16 24.05 36.14
C GLU A 757 -17.29 25.01 34.95
N ASN A 758 -16.48 26.06 34.95
CA ASN A 758 -16.32 26.95 33.83
C ASN A 758 -15.31 26.31 32.83
N LEU A 759 -15.82 25.88 31.67
CA LEU A 759 -15.01 25.28 30.63
C LEU A 759 -15.06 26.12 29.35
N GLU A 760 -13.91 26.28 28.72
CA GLU A 760 -13.81 26.89 27.41
C GLU A 760 -13.93 25.80 26.34
N ILE A 761 -15.04 25.83 25.60
CA ILE A 761 -15.32 24.90 24.49
C ILE A 761 -15.56 25.75 23.25
N ASP A 762 -14.82 25.43 22.17
CA ASP A 762 -14.87 26.16 20.89
C ASP A 762 -14.67 27.70 21.05
N GLY A 763 -13.75 28.07 21.97
CA GLY A 763 -13.45 29.48 22.24
C GLY A 763 -14.51 30.22 23.07
N VAL A 764 -15.49 29.51 23.64
CA VAL A 764 -16.56 30.10 24.45
C VAL A 764 -16.56 29.48 25.85
N ILE A 765 -16.43 30.34 26.87
CA ILE A 765 -16.49 29.91 28.28
C ILE A 765 -17.93 29.81 28.73
N LYS A 766 -18.33 28.64 29.20
CA LYS A 766 -19.69 28.39 29.78
C LYS A 766 -19.56 27.46 30.98
N ASN A 767 -20.63 27.49 31.81
CA ASN A 767 -20.76 26.56 32.91
C ASN A 767 -21.26 25.20 32.44
N TYR A 768 -20.53 24.14 32.81
CA TYR A 768 -20.96 22.77 32.55
C TYR A 768 -21.02 21.97 33.85
N LEU A 769 -21.93 21.00 33.87
CA LEU A 769 -21.96 20.00 34.93
C LEU A 769 -20.91 18.96 34.59
N VAL A 770 -19.97 18.72 35.53
CA VAL A 770 -18.85 17.75 35.40
C VAL A 770 -19.02 16.66 36.44
N LEU A 771 -19.13 15.43 35.97
CA LEU A 771 -19.13 14.21 36.78
C LEU A 771 -17.70 13.67 36.85
N THR A 772 -17.19 13.48 38.08
CA THR A 772 -15.89 12.86 38.32
C THR A 772 -16.08 11.58 39.13
N TYR A 773 -15.56 10.47 38.68
CA TYR A 773 -15.66 9.19 39.37
C TYR A 773 -14.40 8.34 39.14
N ARG A 774 -14.20 7.36 40.02
CA ARG A 774 -13.15 6.33 39.88
C ARG A 774 -13.73 5.07 39.26
N GLN A 775 -12.97 4.41 38.42
CA GLN A 775 -13.35 3.15 37.79
C GLN A 775 -12.23 2.14 37.92
N ASN A 776 -12.54 0.95 38.34
CA ASN A 776 -11.63 -0.19 38.39
C ASN A 776 -11.58 -0.85 37.02
N LEU A 777 -10.41 -0.82 36.40
CA LEU A 777 -10.16 -1.45 35.11
C LEU A 777 -10.14 -3.00 35.21
N ASN A 778 -9.96 -3.52 36.41
CA ASN A 778 -9.91 -4.94 36.68
C ASN A 778 -11.26 -5.56 37.14
N ALA A 779 -12.32 -4.79 37.19
CA ALA A 779 -13.65 -5.31 37.53
C ALA A 779 -14.36 -5.87 36.30
N SER A 780 -14.98 -7.04 36.41
CA SER A 780 -15.76 -7.68 35.35
C SER A 780 -17.14 -7.08 35.12
N GLY A 781 -17.46 -5.98 35.77
CA GLY A 781 -18.71 -5.23 35.59
C GLY A 781 -18.49 -3.89 34.88
N THR A 782 -19.58 -3.24 34.49
CA THR A 782 -19.57 -1.94 33.82
C THR A 782 -20.19 -0.86 34.67
N LEU A 783 -19.61 0.37 34.58
CA LEU A 783 -20.21 1.59 35.13
C LEU A 783 -20.92 2.37 34.03
N THR A 784 -22.23 2.50 34.13
CA THR A 784 -23.04 3.26 33.17
C THR A 784 -23.42 4.62 33.79
N VAL A 785 -23.14 5.72 33.09
CA VAL A 785 -23.55 7.05 33.47
C VAL A 785 -24.98 7.30 33.00
N GLU A 786 -25.84 7.67 33.92
CA GLU A 786 -27.23 8.01 33.62
C GLU A 786 -27.52 9.46 34.01
N ILE A 787 -28.20 10.20 33.13
CA ILE A 787 -28.60 11.60 33.31
C ILE A 787 -30.11 11.70 33.40
N SER A 788 -30.58 12.54 34.32
CA SER A 788 -32.02 12.85 34.49
C SER A 788 -32.27 14.33 34.68
N SER A 789 -33.43 14.79 34.26
CA SER A 789 -33.93 16.16 34.56
C SER A 789 -35.05 16.18 35.60
N ASP A 790 -35.55 15.00 35.98
CA ASP A 790 -36.75 14.88 36.84
C ASP A 790 -36.59 13.86 37.97
N LEU A 791 -35.44 13.17 38.07
CA LEU A 791 -35.18 12.08 39.02
C LEU A 791 -36.04 10.84 38.83
N VAL A 792 -36.87 10.82 37.80
CA VAL A 792 -37.76 9.68 37.48
C VAL A 792 -37.31 8.97 36.22
N THR A 793 -37.02 9.74 35.18
CA THR A 793 -36.63 9.23 33.88
C THR A 793 -35.11 9.38 33.74
N TRP A 794 -34.41 8.28 33.57
CA TRP A 794 -32.96 8.24 33.43
C TRP A 794 -32.56 7.80 32.03
N SER A 795 -31.58 8.49 31.42
CA SER A 795 -31.06 8.19 30.10
C SER A 795 -29.56 7.89 30.17
N SER A 796 -29.19 6.79 29.55
CA SER A 796 -27.76 6.39 29.32
C SER A 796 -27.29 6.70 27.91
N ASP A 797 -27.95 7.62 27.19
CA ASP A 797 -27.54 8.05 25.86
C ASP A 797 -26.11 8.64 25.92
N PRO A 798 -25.10 8.03 25.26
CA PRO A 798 -23.73 8.51 25.28
C PRO A 798 -23.55 9.92 24.70
N ASN A 799 -24.51 10.41 23.89
CA ASN A 799 -24.48 11.76 23.34
C ASN A 799 -24.79 12.85 24.35
N LEU A 800 -25.23 12.49 25.55
CA LEU A 800 -25.51 13.46 26.63
C LEU A 800 -24.27 13.90 27.39
N THR A 801 -23.18 13.12 27.30
CA THR A 801 -21.92 13.38 28.01
C THR A 801 -20.73 13.36 27.05
N GLU A 802 -19.66 14.06 27.43
CA GLU A 802 -18.42 14.11 26.70
C GLU A 802 -17.24 13.96 27.65
N LEU A 803 -16.27 13.13 27.28
CA LEU A 803 -15.07 12.89 28.07
C LEU A 803 -14.17 14.15 28.08
N LEU A 804 -13.89 14.67 29.27
CA LEU A 804 -12.92 15.75 29.46
C LEU A 804 -11.51 15.22 29.69
N THR A 805 -11.35 14.32 30.65
CA THR A 805 -10.06 13.71 30.96
C THR A 805 -10.25 12.33 31.57
N GLN A 806 -9.29 11.48 31.35
CA GLN A 806 -9.12 10.22 32.06
C GLN A 806 -7.67 10.17 32.58
N PHE A 807 -7.51 9.86 33.85
CA PHE A 807 -6.22 9.85 34.52
C PHE A 807 -6.03 8.48 35.20
N ASP A 808 -4.90 7.83 34.92
CA ASP A 808 -4.51 6.58 35.56
C ASP A 808 -4.02 6.88 36.99
N ASN A 809 -4.58 6.19 37.96
CA ASN A 809 -4.20 6.32 39.38
C ASN A 809 -2.98 5.46 39.77
N GLY A 810 -2.49 4.59 38.86
CA GLY A 810 -1.34 3.71 39.08
C GLY A 810 -1.61 2.47 39.96
N ASP A 811 -2.88 2.18 40.26
CA ASP A 811 -3.35 1.09 41.12
C ASP A 811 -4.39 0.18 40.46
N GLY A 812 -4.44 0.18 39.12
CA GLY A 812 -5.45 -0.55 38.35
C GLY A 812 -6.79 0.16 38.27
N THR A 813 -6.86 1.41 38.72
CA THR A 813 -8.05 2.25 38.57
C THR A 813 -7.77 3.52 37.80
N VAL A 814 -8.81 4.10 37.21
CA VAL A 814 -8.73 5.40 36.54
C VAL A 814 -9.71 6.40 37.15
N THR A 815 -9.35 7.66 37.15
CA THR A 815 -10.26 8.77 37.44
C THR A 815 -10.80 9.33 36.13
N VAL A 816 -12.11 9.22 35.95
CA VAL A 816 -12.84 9.66 34.74
C VAL A 816 -13.54 10.97 35.02
N ARG A 817 -13.42 11.94 34.12
CA ARG A 817 -14.17 13.21 34.17
C ARG A 817 -14.96 13.39 32.89
N LEU A 818 -16.28 13.45 33.04
CA LEU A 818 -17.23 13.68 31.94
C LEU A 818 -17.97 14.99 32.15
N ARG A 819 -18.17 15.77 31.09
CA ARG A 819 -19.12 16.92 31.14
C ARG A 819 -20.44 16.58 30.51
N LEU A 820 -21.51 17.22 30.94
CA LEU A 820 -22.73 17.30 30.14
C LEU A 820 -22.46 18.10 28.86
N VAL A 821 -22.92 17.60 27.72
CA VAL A 821 -22.80 18.30 26.42
C VAL A 821 -23.51 19.65 26.46
N SER A 822 -24.67 19.73 27.12
CA SER A 822 -25.43 20.97 27.29
C SER A 822 -24.89 21.80 28.46
N PRO A 823 -24.60 23.11 28.27
CA PRO A 823 -24.17 23.97 29.35
C PRO A 823 -25.32 24.25 30.33
N VAL A 824 -24.97 24.46 31.60
CA VAL A 824 -25.91 24.88 32.64
C VAL A 824 -26.29 26.33 32.39
N SER A 825 -27.59 26.59 32.15
CA SER A 825 -28.14 27.95 31.94
C SER A 825 -28.90 28.43 33.16
N PRO A 826 -28.85 29.73 33.50
CA PRO A 826 -29.71 30.32 34.52
C PRO A 826 -31.20 30.17 34.13
N GLY A 827 -31.94 29.38 34.90
CA GLY A 827 -33.33 29.06 34.61
C GLY A 827 -33.55 27.81 33.75
N GLY A 828 -32.50 27.12 33.36
CA GLY A 828 -32.60 25.74 32.86
C GLY A 828 -33.05 24.79 33.97
N GLY A 829 -33.67 23.68 33.61
CA GLY A 829 -34.13 22.67 34.59
C GLY A 829 -32.98 22.05 35.36
N PRO A 830 -33.23 21.41 36.49
CA PRO A 830 -32.21 20.67 37.23
C PRO A 830 -31.71 19.52 36.37
N TYR A 831 -30.41 19.23 36.48
CA TYR A 831 -29.78 18.04 35.94
C TYR A 831 -29.23 17.20 37.08
N PHE A 832 -29.45 15.91 36.99
CA PHE A 832 -28.98 14.91 37.94
C PHE A 832 -28.17 13.86 37.16
N ALA A 833 -27.11 13.36 37.76
CA ALA A 833 -26.33 12.27 37.22
C ALA A 833 -26.18 11.18 38.27
N ARG A 834 -26.14 9.92 37.84
CA ARG A 834 -25.81 8.81 38.70
C ARG A 834 -24.94 7.80 37.92
N LEU A 835 -24.27 6.95 38.66
CA LEU A 835 -23.58 5.77 38.14
C LEU A 835 -24.44 4.54 38.45
N ARG A 836 -24.63 3.68 37.47
CA ARG A 836 -25.22 2.38 37.62
C ARG A 836 -24.19 1.33 37.33
N GLY A 837 -24.05 0.35 38.20
CA GLY A 837 -23.22 -0.82 37.99
C GLY A 837 -24.05 -1.96 37.38
N ASP A 838 -23.52 -2.56 36.32
CA ASP A 838 -24.16 -3.71 35.62
C ASP A 838 -23.21 -4.89 35.51
#